data_540bb76a4078c098511517a8e3b3bb9b
#
_entry.id   540bb76a4078c098511517a8e3b3bb9b
#
_cell.length_a   1.000
_cell.length_b   1.000
_cell.length_c   1.000
_cell.angle_alpha   90.00
_cell.angle_beta   90.00
_cell.angle_gamma   90.00
#
_symmetry.space_group_name_H-M   'P 1'
#
loop_
_entity.id
_entity.type
_entity.pdbx_description
1 polymer ?
#
loop_
_entity_poly.entity_id
_entity_poly.type
_entity_poly.pdbx_seq_one_letter_code
_entity_poly.pdbx_strand_id
1 'polypeptide(L)'
;MTKGVKLTAAALLLTTGAWAQAPADTLSIDNSDFTFTESQLDEDNDASQAVSAITGSKSDPYNSEVGYLFSPMRFRVRGYDNMYSNYYMNGLQLNDLEMGRFGYSMVGGMNDATRNQEGVTPYDYNTFGIAGVGGATSVNARASQFAAGNKLTLSGCNRNYVARGMFTHATGLLPSGWAFAGLVGYRWANEGVIEGTFYNSLSYFLSAEKRFGTKHALSLVTFGSPTERAQQGASTEEAYWLANSHYYNPNWGYQNGEKRNSRVVNDFEPTAILTWDWKMRDNMKLTTAAGFKYAMYSSTALGWNGNAYDPRPDYYKNLPSSIFGVYDPEQNCYDWLQKNPWALEGWNQLYNYWTSSKANRQVNWDRMYAVNRSAAAQGDETLYYQERRHNDQMVETFNTLFNHEINTHHRYALGFQYNRTKGMHYKTMADLLGGTKYTDIDKFAANEYGRNSQEAQNDLNNPNRQIGVDDKFGYNYNIFVDKMRAYGLYQYTEGMWQYNLQAWGEGTLMQREGLMRNGRAADNSYGKSGKAKFLGGGGRFGLNFRPSGSHLLSLNFGAESDAPLARNSFVAPRMQNDFVDHLQNENIFHTDLSYLFRFGNLTGKVSGYYSHFNGGVEQTAFYNDDESRFTYLTMSGVEREHYGVEAAFSYQLTSNFSVNLIGTYGEAKYVNNPLAQVAYEGSNATTLKDLNTWTNPKNGKTMPMRVLAKGMRESGSPQAVVSLGFDYNVNGWFFSANLNYYDRVYIDFSEYRRLSKFVPTYSSTGFDENGNQLFDVKKSDLDDKGGILYDQSGNIVAAYGAKQEKAKGGFMLDASIGKYIRLKKGRSISINLSVQNITNNRNLKTGGYEQNRSDNYQNGQNRNYAFSKNSKYYYANAINGFLNIGFKF
;
A
#
# COMPACT_ATOMS: atom_id res chain seq x y z
N MET A 1 8.48 17.01 25.96
CA MET A 1 7.49 18.02 26.43
C MET A 1 6.09 17.56 26.05
N THR A 2 5.52 16.62 26.79
CA THR A 2 4.17 16.08 26.54
C THR A 2 3.42 15.90 27.86
N LYS A 3 3.11 17.01 28.49
CA LYS A 3 2.10 17.08 29.55
C LYS A 3 1.49 18.48 29.49
N GLY A 4 0.29 18.59 28.89
CA GLY A 4 -0.43 19.85 28.96
C GLY A 4 -1.33 20.23 27.78
N VAL A 5 -1.92 19.28 27.09
CA VAL A 5 -3.10 19.58 26.24
C VAL A 5 -4.23 18.65 26.67
N LYS A 6 -4.71 18.91 27.88
CA LYS A 6 -5.96 18.33 28.39
C LYS A 6 -6.96 19.44 28.58
N LEU A 7 -8.14 19.29 27.98
CA LEU A 7 -9.40 19.96 28.35
C LEU A 7 -9.47 21.49 28.18
N THR A 8 -9.40 22.02 26.98
CA THR A 8 -9.93 23.38 26.74
C THR A 8 -10.77 23.49 25.44
N ALA A 9 -10.90 22.43 24.65
CA ALA A 9 -11.69 22.43 23.41
C ALA A 9 -13.18 22.05 23.58
N ALA A 10 -13.60 21.61 24.76
CA ALA A 10 -14.96 21.14 24.99
C ALA A 10 -15.99 22.21 25.43
N ALA A 11 -15.54 23.46 25.66
CA ALA A 11 -16.41 24.46 26.28
C ALA A 11 -16.93 25.58 25.33
N LEU A 12 -16.67 25.55 24.03
CA LEU A 12 -17.00 26.67 23.11
C LEU A 12 -18.09 26.36 22.08
N LEU A 13 -18.83 25.24 22.17
CA LEU A 13 -19.84 24.86 21.17
C LEU A 13 -21.27 24.72 21.75
N LEU A 14 -21.61 25.36 22.84
CA LEU A 14 -22.91 25.22 23.48
C LEU A 14 -23.77 26.47 23.43
N THR A 15 -23.81 27.27 22.39
CA THR A 15 -24.87 28.25 22.19
C THR A 15 -25.08 28.57 20.70
N THR A 16 -26.05 27.99 20.05
CA THR A 16 -27.04 28.66 19.17
C THR A 16 -27.98 27.60 18.60
N GLY A 17 -29.12 27.43 19.24
CA GLY A 17 -30.24 26.66 18.65
C GLY A 17 -30.99 27.54 17.65
N ALA A 18 -30.90 27.23 16.36
CA ALA A 18 -31.84 27.70 15.37
C ALA A 18 -32.41 26.47 14.65
N TRP A 19 -33.70 26.27 14.79
CA TRP A 19 -34.47 25.17 14.24
C TRP A 19 -34.83 25.50 12.78
N ALA A 20 -34.32 24.70 11.83
CA ALA A 20 -34.92 24.65 10.48
C ALA A 20 -35.65 23.29 10.35
N GLN A 21 -36.95 23.34 10.10
CA GLN A 21 -37.75 22.16 9.72
C GLN A 21 -37.34 21.74 8.33
N ALA A 22 -36.78 20.51 8.21
CA ALA A 22 -36.64 19.85 6.92
C ALA A 22 -37.94 19.17 6.50
N PRO A 23 -38.27 19.11 5.19
CA PRO A 23 -39.40 18.33 4.71
C PRO A 23 -39.19 16.84 5.06
N ALA A 24 -40.31 16.18 5.36
CA ALA A 24 -40.31 14.76 5.71
C ALA A 24 -39.97 13.93 4.45
N ASP A 25 -38.69 13.79 4.14
CA ASP A 25 -38.24 12.78 3.23
C ASP A 25 -38.16 11.45 3.99
N THR A 26 -38.67 10.40 3.37
CA THR A 26 -38.57 9.03 3.80
C THR A 26 -37.11 8.73 4.07
N LEU A 27 -36.71 8.76 5.35
CA LEU A 27 -35.38 8.37 5.84
C LEU A 27 -35.15 6.93 5.42
N SER A 28 -34.46 6.72 4.29
CA SER A 28 -33.82 5.44 4.01
C SER A 28 -32.85 5.18 5.16
N ILE A 29 -33.03 4.05 5.85
CA ILE A 29 -32.05 3.57 6.81
C ILE A 29 -30.79 3.31 6.00
N ASP A 30 -29.75 4.10 6.26
CA ASP A 30 -28.46 3.90 5.64
C ASP A 30 -27.85 2.61 6.23
N ASN A 31 -27.96 1.50 5.51
CA ASN A 31 -27.48 0.20 5.94
C ASN A 31 -25.95 0.18 6.15
N SER A 32 -25.22 1.21 5.67
CA SER A 32 -23.77 1.32 5.89
C SER A 32 -23.37 1.42 7.37
N ASP A 33 -24.26 1.89 8.24
CA ASP A 33 -24.04 1.91 9.69
C ASP A 33 -24.05 0.50 10.33
N PHE A 34 -24.50 -0.51 9.60
CA PHE A 34 -24.73 -1.88 10.10
C PHE A 34 -23.91 -2.95 9.37
N THR A 35 -23.05 -2.54 8.45
CA THR A 35 -22.20 -3.45 7.67
C THR A 35 -20.80 -3.53 8.28
N PHE A 36 -20.03 -4.52 7.87
CA PHE A 36 -18.59 -4.63 8.14
C PHE A 36 -17.79 -3.42 7.64
N THR A 37 -18.36 -2.62 6.76
CA THR A 37 -17.81 -1.45 6.09
C THR A 37 -17.15 -0.47 7.04
N GLU A 38 -17.82 -0.08 8.13
CA GLU A 38 -17.28 0.94 9.03
C GLU A 38 -16.06 0.46 9.80
N SER A 39 -16.03 -0.81 10.16
CA SER A 39 -14.88 -1.42 10.82
C SER A 39 -13.64 -1.54 9.92
N GLN A 40 -13.83 -1.58 8.62
CA GLN A 40 -12.79 -1.76 7.61
C GLN A 40 -12.26 -0.42 7.09
N LEU A 41 -13.09 0.60 7.03
CA LEU A 41 -12.65 1.97 6.72
C LEU A 41 -11.68 2.55 7.75
N ASP A 42 -11.68 1.99 8.97
CA ASP A 42 -10.79 2.42 10.05
C ASP A 42 -9.43 1.70 10.07
N GLU A 43 -9.14 0.81 9.14
CA GLU A 43 -7.85 0.12 9.07
C GLU A 43 -6.79 0.99 8.37
N ASP A 44 -6.01 1.72 9.13
CA ASP A 44 -4.97 2.65 8.66
C ASP A 44 -3.58 2.02 8.49
N ASN A 45 -3.49 0.76 8.15
CA ASN A 45 -2.18 0.16 7.95
C ASN A 45 -1.79 0.27 6.47
N ASP A 46 -0.70 0.98 6.12
CA ASP A 46 -0.24 1.13 4.73
C ASP A 46 -0.09 -0.21 3.99
N ALA A 47 0.23 -1.27 4.72
CA ALA A 47 0.31 -2.62 4.18
C ALA A 47 -1.07 -3.31 4.08
N SER A 48 -2.09 -2.87 4.86
CA SER A 48 -3.46 -3.41 4.82
C SER A 48 -4.39 -2.61 3.93
N GLN A 49 -4.03 -1.37 3.60
CA GLN A 49 -4.79 -0.50 2.70
C GLN A 49 -4.72 -0.90 1.21
N ALA A 50 -4.31 -2.11 0.92
CA ALA A 50 -4.41 -2.67 -0.43
C ALA A 50 -5.85 -2.75 -0.94
N VAL A 51 -6.82 -2.48 -0.09
CA VAL A 51 -8.23 -2.58 -0.46
C VAL A 51 -8.71 -1.25 -0.99
N SER A 52 -9.01 -1.22 -2.25
CA SER A 52 -9.91 -0.24 -2.83
C SER A 52 -11.34 -0.51 -2.34
N ALA A 53 -11.53 -0.51 -1.03
CA ALA A 53 -12.84 -0.73 -0.39
C ALA A 53 -13.90 0.27 -0.87
N ILE A 54 -13.45 1.30 -1.55
CA ILE A 54 -14.22 2.47 -1.92
C ILE A 54 -14.58 2.49 -3.41
N THR A 55 -14.00 1.62 -4.24
CA THR A 55 -14.24 1.60 -5.70
C THR A 55 -15.52 0.87 -6.11
N GLY A 56 -16.38 0.52 -5.15
CA GLY A 56 -17.64 -0.15 -5.47
C GLY A 56 -18.65 0.79 -6.12
N SER A 57 -19.06 0.53 -7.35
CA SER A 57 -20.29 1.09 -7.87
C SER A 57 -21.47 0.49 -7.10
N LYS A 58 -22.33 1.32 -6.49
CA LYS A 58 -23.55 0.86 -5.79
C LYS A 58 -24.50 0.07 -6.69
N SER A 59 -24.36 0.21 -8.00
CA SER A 59 -25.13 -0.53 -9.01
C SER A 59 -24.52 -1.88 -9.36
N ASP A 60 -23.29 -2.17 -8.94
CA ASP A 60 -22.56 -3.41 -9.25
C ASP A 60 -22.53 -4.32 -8.02
N PRO A 61 -23.29 -5.44 -8.02
CA PRO A 61 -23.42 -6.31 -6.86
C PRO A 61 -22.11 -7.03 -6.47
N TYR A 62 -21.12 -7.10 -7.35
CA TYR A 62 -19.81 -7.64 -7.04
C TYR A 62 -18.92 -6.56 -6.42
N ASN A 63 -18.71 -5.45 -7.12
CA ASN A 63 -17.81 -4.40 -6.68
C ASN A 63 -18.27 -3.68 -5.41
N SER A 64 -19.58 -3.65 -5.11
CA SER A 64 -20.10 -3.06 -3.88
C SER A 64 -19.71 -3.81 -2.61
N GLU A 65 -19.43 -5.11 -2.71
CA GLU A 65 -19.25 -6.00 -1.55
C GLU A 65 -17.79 -6.45 -1.36
N VAL A 66 -17.08 -6.77 -2.46
CA VAL A 66 -15.79 -7.50 -2.37
C VAL A 66 -14.70 -6.72 -1.65
N GLY A 67 -14.69 -5.40 -1.79
CA GLY A 67 -13.71 -4.54 -1.14
C GLY A 67 -13.77 -4.65 0.38
N TYR A 68 -14.96 -4.76 0.93
CA TYR A 68 -15.19 -4.88 2.38
C TYR A 68 -15.11 -6.32 2.85
N LEU A 69 -15.76 -7.21 2.11
CA LEU A 69 -15.91 -8.61 2.50
C LEU A 69 -14.57 -9.34 2.60
N PHE A 70 -13.63 -9.05 1.71
CA PHE A 70 -12.32 -9.72 1.62
C PHE A 70 -11.15 -8.89 2.16
N SER A 71 -11.41 -7.72 2.77
CA SER A 71 -10.37 -6.84 3.34
C SER A 71 -9.45 -7.52 4.36
N PRO A 72 -9.91 -8.47 5.22
CA PRO A 72 -9.03 -9.13 6.18
C PRO A 72 -7.81 -9.83 5.54
N MET A 73 -7.94 -10.21 4.26
CA MET A 73 -6.87 -10.83 3.47
C MET A 73 -6.24 -9.89 2.43
N ARG A 74 -6.42 -8.57 2.58
CA ARG A 74 -5.84 -7.55 1.68
C ARG A 74 -6.19 -7.77 0.21
N PHE A 75 -7.43 -8.17 -0.05
CA PHE A 75 -7.90 -8.48 -1.40
C PHE A 75 -7.84 -7.24 -2.31
N ARG A 76 -7.27 -7.43 -3.51
CA ARG A 76 -7.25 -6.44 -4.60
C ARG A 76 -8.14 -6.93 -5.73
N VAL A 77 -9.09 -6.10 -6.14
CA VAL A 77 -9.96 -6.41 -7.28
C VAL A 77 -9.10 -6.63 -8.53
N ARG A 78 -9.26 -7.79 -9.18
CA ARG A 78 -8.48 -8.19 -10.36
C ARG A 78 -6.95 -8.20 -10.15
N GLY A 79 -6.48 -8.18 -8.90
CA GLY A 79 -5.07 -8.08 -8.55
C GLY A 79 -4.45 -6.71 -8.82
N TYR A 80 -5.21 -5.68 -9.18
CA TYR A 80 -4.66 -4.36 -9.50
C TYR A 80 -4.13 -3.66 -8.25
N ASP A 81 -2.95 -3.05 -8.39
CA ASP A 81 -2.43 -2.17 -7.35
C ASP A 81 -3.29 -0.88 -7.21
N ASN A 82 -3.28 -0.29 -6.02
CA ASN A 82 -4.04 0.94 -5.73
C ASN A 82 -3.62 2.13 -6.61
N MET A 83 -2.43 2.11 -7.20
CA MET A 83 -1.98 3.13 -8.15
C MET A 83 -2.86 3.21 -9.41
N TYR A 84 -3.55 2.13 -9.75
CA TYR A 84 -4.47 2.06 -10.90
C TYR A 84 -5.90 2.53 -10.57
N SER A 85 -6.17 2.96 -9.33
CA SER A 85 -7.46 3.49 -8.90
C SER A 85 -7.37 4.98 -8.58
N ASN A 86 -8.32 5.78 -9.07
CA ASN A 86 -8.33 7.22 -8.83
C ASN A 86 -9.32 7.59 -7.71
N TYR A 87 -8.91 8.52 -6.87
CA TYR A 87 -9.73 9.04 -5.80
C TYR A 87 -9.96 10.56 -5.97
N TYR A 88 -11.22 10.96 -5.98
CA TYR A 88 -11.64 12.35 -6.14
C TYR A 88 -12.38 12.84 -4.90
N MET A 89 -12.19 14.11 -4.56
CA MET A 89 -13.03 14.81 -3.59
C MET A 89 -13.45 16.16 -4.15
N ASN A 90 -14.76 16.41 -4.23
CA ASN A 90 -15.34 17.63 -4.80
C ASN A 90 -14.84 17.96 -6.22
N GLY A 91 -14.52 16.95 -7.04
CA GLY A 91 -14.00 17.10 -8.39
C GLY A 91 -12.47 17.27 -8.49
N LEU A 92 -11.73 17.17 -7.40
CA LEU A 92 -10.27 17.24 -7.37
C LEU A 92 -9.66 15.84 -7.15
N GLN A 93 -8.71 15.42 -7.99
CA GLN A 93 -7.99 14.17 -7.80
C GLN A 93 -6.95 14.31 -6.67
N LEU A 94 -6.90 13.32 -5.77
CA LEU A 94 -6.04 13.32 -4.58
C LEU A 94 -4.91 12.29 -4.63
N ASN A 95 -4.78 11.52 -5.73
CA ASN A 95 -3.67 10.59 -5.88
C ASN A 95 -2.32 11.31 -5.88
N ASP A 96 -1.34 10.72 -5.21
CA ASP A 96 0.04 11.18 -5.18
C ASP A 96 0.72 10.92 -6.55
N LEU A 97 1.40 11.92 -7.11
CA LEU A 97 2.10 11.79 -8.41
C LEU A 97 3.41 10.99 -8.30
N GLU A 98 4.03 10.94 -7.13
CA GLU A 98 5.28 10.21 -6.91
C GLU A 98 5.05 8.70 -6.76
N MET A 99 4.00 8.35 -6.00
CA MET A 99 3.62 6.98 -5.64
C MET A 99 2.46 6.43 -6.48
N GLY A 100 1.73 7.27 -7.20
CA GLY A 100 0.57 6.93 -8.03
C GLY A 100 -0.73 6.65 -7.27
N ARG A 101 -0.70 6.53 -5.96
CA ARG A 101 -1.84 6.05 -5.15
C ARG A 101 -2.44 7.13 -4.25
N PHE A 102 -3.66 6.88 -3.79
CA PHE A 102 -4.29 7.65 -2.72
C PHE A 102 -3.90 7.07 -1.36
N GLY A 103 -3.48 7.93 -0.43
CA GLY A 103 -3.21 7.55 0.96
C GLY A 103 -4.49 7.61 1.80
N TYR A 104 -5.06 6.46 2.19
CA TYR A 104 -6.30 6.43 2.99
C TYR A 104 -6.11 6.97 4.42
N SER A 105 -4.89 7.01 4.94
CA SER A 105 -4.53 7.68 6.20
C SER A 105 -4.97 9.15 6.22
N MET A 106 -4.94 9.82 5.06
CA MET A 106 -5.35 11.22 4.89
C MET A 106 -6.79 11.47 5.35
N VAL A 107 -7.71 10.53 5.12
CA VAL A 107 -9.13 10.59 5.50
C VAL A 107 -9.47 9.65 6.66
N GLY A 108 -8.48 9.06 7.29
CA GLY A 108 -8.65 8.10 8.36
C GLY A 108 -9.44 8.67 9.55
N GLY A 109 -10.42 7.92 10.06
CA GLY A 109 -11.26 8.33 11.18
C GLY A 109 -12.32 9.39 10.85
N MET A 110 -12.53 9.73 9.57
CA MET A 110 -13.51 10.72 9.10
C MET A 110 -14.68 10.08 8.34
N ASN A 111 -15.16 8.92 8.77
CA ASN A 111 -16.15 8.11 8.06
C ASN A 111 -17.42 8.90 7.67
N ASP A 112 -17.91 9.79 8.53
CA ASP A 112 -19.09 10.60 8.23
C ASP A 112 -18.83 11.62 7.11
N ALA A 113 -17.60 12.12 6.97
CA ALA A 113 -17.22 13.08 5.93
C ALA A 113 -17.03 12.43 4.57
N THR A 114 -16.64 11.15 4.53
CA THR A 114 -16.41 10.39 3.28
C THR A 114 -17.58 9.51 2.87
N ARG A 115 -18.69 9.53 3.61
CA ARG A 115 -19.88 8.66 3.38
C ARG A 115 -20.61 8.93 2.06
N ASN A 116 -20.68 10.20 1.63
CA ASN A 116 -21.34 10.57 0.38
C ASN A 116 -20.37 10.35 -0.79
N GLN A 117 -20.27 9.10 -1.22
CA GLN A 117 -19.34 8.67 -2.27
C GLN A 117 -20.05 7.98 -3.43
N GLU A 118 -19.43 8.08 -4.59
CA GLU A 118 -19.79 7.41 -5.82
C GLU A 118 -18.58 6.65 -6.35
N GLY A 119 -18.76 5.34 -6.61
CA GLY A 119 -17.77 4.51 -7.28
C GLY A 119 -18.17 4.27 -8.73
N VAL A 120 -17.20 4.33 -9.65
CA VAL A 120 -17.40 4.05 -11.08
C VAL A 120 -16.36 3.06 -11.60
N THR A 121 -16.77 2.23 -12.55
CA THR A 121 -15.87 1.40 -13.31
C THR A 121 -15.05 2.25 -14.30
N PRO A 122 -13.95 1.73 -14.85
CA PRO A 122 -13.15 2.47 -15.83
C PRO A 122 -13.93 2.99 -17.04
N TYR A 123 -15.01 2.32 -17.40
CA TYR A 123 -15.74 2.54 -18.64
C TYR A 123 -17.02 3.36 -18.50
N ASP A 124 -17.42 3.64 -17.26
CA ASP A 124 -18.66 4.38 -16.99
C ASP A 124 -18.48 5.87 -17.25
N TYR A 125 -19.53 6.50 -17.78
CA TYR A 125 -19.63 7.96 -17.78
C TYR A 125 -19.75 8.45 -16.34
N ASN A 126 -19.03 9.52 -16.01
CA ASN A 126 -19.12 10.18 -14.72
C ASN A 126 -19.01 11.70 -14.85
N THR A 127 -19.21 12.43 -13.76
CA THR A 127 -19.24 13.89 -13.74
C THR A 127 -18.12 14.50 -12.89
N PHE A 128 -17.03 13.76 -12.66
CA PHE A 128 -15.95 14.22 -11.78
C PHE A 128 -14.53 14.04 -12.34
N GLY A 129 -14.29 13.14 -13.34
CA GLY A 129 -12.98 12.99 -13.94
C GLY A 129 -12.72 11.64 -14.61
N ILE A 130 -11.48 11.37 -14.98
CA ILE A 130 -11.05 10.10 -15.58
C ILE A 130 -10.82 9.06 -14.48
N ALA A 131 -11.43 7.89 -14.62
CA ALA A 131 -11.14 6.75 -13.76
C ALA A 131 -9.77 6.15 -14.10
N GLY A 132 -9.15 5.43 -13.16
CA GLY A 132 -8.01 4.53 -13.44
C GLY A 132 -8.49 3.19 -14.01
N VAL A 133 -7.56 2.30 -14.37
CA VAL A 133 -7.88 0.91 -14.81
C VAL A 133 -8.66 0.14 -13.73
N GLY A 134 -8.38 0.42 -12.46
CA GLY A 134 -9.09 -0.13 -11.29
C GLY A 134 -10.37 0.62 -10.92
N GLY A 135 -10.79 1.63 -11.71
CA GLY A 135 -11.96 2.46 -11.43
C GLY A 135 -11.63 3.78 -10.71
N ALA A 136 -12.67 4.46 -10.27
CA ALA A 136 -12.54 5.67 -9.47
C ALA A 136 -13.60 5.77 -8.39
N THR A 137 -13.26 6.48 -7.32
CA THR A 137 -14.18 6.90 -6.27
C THR A 137 -14.20 8.42 -6.20
N SER A 138 -15.40 8.99 -6.06
CA SER A 138 -15.60 10.42 -5.85
C SER A 138 -16.39 10.65 -4.58
N VAL A 139 -15.84 11.46 -3.68
CA VAL A 139 -16.52 11.89 -2.45
C VAL A 139 -17.06 13.30 -2.64
N ASN A 140 -18.34 13.48 -2.36
CA ASN A 140 -18.94 14.79 -2.29
C ASN A 140 -18.97 15.29 -0.84
N ALA A 141 -17.97 16.08 -0.48
CA ALA A 141 -17.75 16.61 0.87
C ALA A 141 -18.24 18.06 1.06
N ARG A 142 -19.10 18.55 0.17
CA ARG A 142 -19.70 19.89 0.27
C ARG A 142 -20.64 19.96 1.48
N ALA A 143 -20.60 21.07 2.20
CA ALA A 143 -21.37 21.22 3.45
C ALA A 143 -22.88 21.03 3.28
N SER A 144 -23.46 21.43 2.14
CA SER A 144 -24.89 21.25 1.86
C SER A 144 -25.32 19.79 1.65
N GLN A 145 -24.39 18.87 1.51
CA GLN A 145 -24.68 17.44 1.35
C GLN A 145 -24.83 16.70 2.69
N PHE A 146 -24.48 17.36 3.79
CA PHE A 146 -24.66 16.80 5.12
C PHE A 146 -26.07 17.11 5.65
N ALA A 147 -26.72 16.09 6.19
CA ALA A 147 -28.01 16.28 6.87
C ALA A 147 -27.81 17.11 8.15
N ALA A 148 -28.67 18.10 8.36
CA ALA A 148 -28.62 18.94 9.55
C ALA A 148 -28.76 18.12 10.83
N GLY A 149 -28.01 18.49 11.87
CA GLY A 149 -28.01 17.83 13.19
C GLY A 149 -26.63 17.50 13.71
N ASN A 150 -26.63 16.75 14.78
CA ASN A 150 -25.42 16.29 15.46
C ASN A 150 -25.38 14.75 15.45
N LYS A 151 -24.18 14.20 15.35
CA LYS A 151 -23.93 12.77 15.52
C LYS A 151 -22.72 12.56 16.41
N LEU A 152 -22.88 11.77 17.46
CA LEU A 152 -21.80 11.26 18.28
C LEU A 152 -21.61 9.77 17.97
N THR A 153 -20.39 9.35 17.68
CA THR A 153 -20.04 7.95 17.44
C THR A 153 -18.95 7.53 18.42
N LEU A 154 -19.18 6.43 19.12
CA LEU A 154 -18.20 5.80 20.01
C LEU A 154 -17.94 4.39 19.52
N SER A 155 -16.69 4.00 19.45
CA SER A 155 -16.31 2.66 19.00
C SER A 155 -15.22 2.06 19.91
N GLY A 156 -15.29 0.74 20.08
CA GLY A 156 -14.26 -0.04 20.76
C GLY A 156 -13.90 -1.27 19.93
N CYS A 157 -12.62 -1.61 19.87
CA CYS A 157 -12.14 -2.78 19.12
C CYS A 157 -10.84 -3.35 19.71
N ASN A 158 -10.46 -4.54 19.28
CA ASN A 158 -9.17 -5.16 19.58
C ASN A 158 -8.32 -5.29 18.31
N ARG A 159 -8.03 -4.15 17.67
CA ARG A 159 -7.23 -4.02 16.44
C ARG A 159 -6.01 -3.11 16.66
N ASN A 160 -5.63 -2.32 15.67
CA ASN A 160 -4.52 -1.37 15.77
C ASN A 160 -4.78 -0.29 16.83
N TYR A 161 -6.05 0.09 17.01
CA TYR A 161 -6.49 0.95 18.12
C TYR A 161 -7.57 0.22 18.96
N VAL A 162 -7.85 0.73 20.16
CA VAL A 162 -8.83 0.13 21.07
C VAL A 162 -10.06 0.99 21.29
N ALA A 163 -9.96 2.30 21.10
CA ALA A 163 -11.06 3.23 21.30
C ALA A 163 -11.09 4.32 20.25
N ARG A 164 -12.31 4.71 19.83
CA ARG A 164 -12.57 5.84 18.96
C ARG A 164 -13.75 6.65 19.48
N GLY A 165 -13.62 7.99 19.46
CA GLY A 165 -14.71 8.93 19.59
C GLY A 165 -14.76 9.84 18.36
N MET A 166 -15.95 10.09 17.82
CA MET A 166 -16.14 10.98 16.68
C MET A 166 -17.41 11.81 16.90
N PHE A 167 -17.32 13.11 16.67
CA PHE A 167 -18.46 14.04 16.71
C PHE A 167 -18.58 14.77 15.37
N THR A 168 -19.78 14.77 14.81
CA THR A 168 -20.11 15.45 13.57
C THR A 168 -21.27 16.43 13.80
N HIS A 169 -21.11 17.66 13.28
CA HIS A 169 -22.15 18.68 13.26
C HIS A 169 -22.35 19.19 11.85
N ALA A 170 -23.61 19.41 11.44
CA ALA A 170 -23.93 20.06 10.18
C ALA A 170 -25.16 20.94 10.34
N THR A 171 -25.13 22.12 9.71
CA THR A 171 -26.27 23.07 9.70
C THR A 171 -27.29 22.70 8.65
N GLY A 172 -26.95 21.90 7.65
CA GLY A 172 -27.68 21.86 6.38
C GLY A 172 -27.60 23.19 5.63
N LEU A 173 -28.35 23.31 4.57
CA LEU A 173 -28.43 24.56 3.80
C LEU A 173 -29.38 25.56 4.51
N LEU A 174 -28.80 26.66 4.97
CA LEU A 174 -29.53 27.74 5.65
C LEU A 174 -30.25 28.64 4.64
N PRO A 175 -31.32 29.35 5.03
CA PRO A 175 -32.02 30.32 4.16
C PRO A 175 -31.14 31.44 3.61
N SER A 176 -30.04 31.76 4.33
CA SER A 176 -29.02 32.72 3.89
C SER A 176 -28.14 32.19 2.75
N GLY A 177 -28.32 30.95 2.32
CA GLY A 177 -27.50 30.27 1.31
C GLY A 177 -26.16 29.75 1.82
N TRP A 178 -25.89 29.79 3.12
CA TRP A 178 -24.72 29.15 3.75
C TRP A 178 -25.03 27.72 4.20
N ALA A 179 -24.04 26.88 4.15
CA ALA A 179 -24.03 25.59 4.82
C ALA A 179 -22.65 25.36 5.49
N PHE A 180 -22.66 24.73 6.66
CA PHE A 180 -21.46 24.41 7.40
C PHE A 180 -21.54 22.95 7.85
N ALA A 181 -20.42 22.24 7.77
CA ALA A 181 -20.27 20.90 8.35
C ALA A 181 -18.89 20.77 8.99
N GLY A 182 -18.81 20.10 10.11
CA GLY A 182 -17.57 19.85 10.83
C GLY A 182 -17.58 18.49 11.50
N LEU A 183 -16.40 17.88 11.54
CA LEU A 183 -16.18 16.62 12.23
C LEU A 183 -14.85 16.71 13.00
N VAL A 184 -14.83 16.16 14.20
CA VAL A 184 -13.63 15.88 14.96
C VAL A 184 -13.69 14.44 15.47
N GLY A 185 -12.58 13.71 15.36
CA GLY A 185 -12.47 12.34 15.81
C GLY A 185 -11.14 12.08 16.49
N TYR A 186 -11.10 11.10 17.38
CA TYR A 186 -9.88 10.63 18.01
C TYR A 186 -9.87 9.12 18.13
N ARG A 187 -8.78 8.49 17.68
CA ARG A 187 -8.52 7.06 17.80
C ARG A 187 -7.29 6.84 18.67
N TRP A 188 -7.38 5.88 19.58
CA TRP A 188 -6.34 5.68 20.55
C TRP A 188 -6.11 4.20 20.91
N ALA A 189 -4.83 3.84 21.07
CA ALA A 189 -4.38 2.64 21.76
C ALA A 189 -3.04 2.91 22.42
N ASN A 190 -2.91 2.58 23.68
CA ASN A 190 -1.60 2.51 24.35
C ASN A 190 -0.83 1.25 23.87
N GLU A 191 -1.56 0.19 23.61
CA GLU A 191 -1.08 -1.02 22.94
C GLU A 191 -2.19 -1.59 22.05
N GLY A 192 -1.86 -1.87 20.78
CA GLY A 192 -2.76 -2.54 19.84
C GLY A 192 -2.78 -4.05 20.04
N VAL A 193 -3.45 -4.78 19.13
CA VAL A 193 -3.49 -6.25 19.16
C VAL A 193 -2.09 -6.87 19.03
N ILE A 194 -1.18 -6.20 18.34
CA ILE A 194 0.23 -6.59 18.21
C ILE A 194 1.02 -5.90 19.31
N GLU A 195 1.74 -6.69 20.10
CA GLU A 195 2.52 -6.21 21.22
C GLU A 195 3.61 -5.21 20.79
N GLY A 196 3.78 -4.16 21.59
CA GLY A 196 4.74 -3.08 21.32
C GLY A 196 4.30 -2.10 20.24
N THR A 197 3.06 -2.19 19.75
CA THR A 197 2.45 -1.17 18.89
C THR A 197 1.60 -0.23 19.74
N PHE A 198 1.49 1.02 19.30
CA PHE A 198 0.56 2.02 19.84
C PHE A 198 -0.06 2.81 18.68
N TYR A 199 -1.14 3.53 18.97
CA TYR A 199 -1.86 4.29 17.96
C TYR A 199 -2.48 5.56 18.56
N ASN A 200 -2.16 6.72 18.00
CA ASN A 200 -2.73 8.02 18.33
C ASN A 200 -3.07 8.76 17.05
N SER A 201 -4.35 9.08 16.84
CA SER A 201 -4.77 9.80 15.64
C SER A 201 -5.90 10.75 15.98
N LEU A 202 -5.68 12.04 15.73
CA LEU A 202 -6.71 13.07 15.75
C LEU A 202 -7.17 13.28 14.29
N SER A 203 -8.47 13.32 14.04
CA SER A 203 -9.02 13.61 12.73
C SER A 203 -9.86 14.87 12.79
N TYR A 204 -9.75 15.75 11.80
CA TYR A 204 -10.62 16.92 11.65
C TYR A 204 -11.08 17.06 10.21
N PHE A 205 -12.31 17.52 10.05
CA PHE A 205 -12.90 17.90 8.77
C PHE A 205 -13.76 19.14 8.96
N LEU A 206 -13.59 20.13 8.10
CA LEU A 206 -14.39 21.35 8.09
C LEU A 206 -14.81 21.62 6.64
N SER A 207 -16.10 21.91 6.45
CA SER A 207 -16.66 22.26 5.15
C SER A 207 -17.56 23.48 5.30
N ALA A 208 -17.36 24.48 4.46
CA ALA A 208 -18.20 25.67 4.34
C ALA A 208 -18.63 25.84 2.88
N GLU A 209 -19.90 26.07 2.66
CA GLU A 209 -20.46 26.32 1.31
C GLU A 209 -21.32 27.56 1.32
N LYS A 210 -21.16 28.39 0.29
CA LYS A 210 -22.02 29.53 0.02
C LYS A 210 -22.66 29.39 -1.36
N ARG A 211 -23.98 29.40 -1.39
CA ARG A 211 -24.76 29.50 -2.64
C ARG A 211 -25.12 30.94 -2.91
N PHE A 212 -24.89 31.38 -4.15
CA PHE A 212 -25.24 32.70 -4.67
C PHE A 212 -26.38 32.49 -5.67
N GLY A 213 -27.62 32.63 -5.15
CA GLY A 213 -28.82 32.27 -5.91
C GLY A 213 -28.82 30.76 -6.27
N THR A 214 -29.31 30.47 -7.50
CA THR A 214 -29.45 29.11 -8.01
C THR A 214 -28.30 28.69 -8.93
N LYS A 215 -27.42 29.64 -9.31
CA LYS A 215 -26.42 29.41 -10.38
C LYS A 215 -25.02 29.14 -9.87
N HIS A 216 -24.63 29.72 -8.74
CA HIS A 216 -23.25 29.61 -8.27
C HIS A 216 -23.21 29.05 -6.84
N ALA A 217 -22.25 28.17 -6.60
CA ALA A 217 -21.86 27.71 -5.26
C ALA A 217 -20.33 27.72 -5.13
N LEU A 218 -19.85 28.22 -4.00
CA LEU A 218 -18.45 28.20 -3.62
C LEU A 218 -18.32 27.37 -2.35
N SER A 219 -17.44 26.37 -2.38
CA SER A 219 -17.23 25.41 -1.30
C SER A 219 -15.77 25.37 -0.91
N LEU A 220 -15.47 25.50 0.37
CA LEU A 220 -14.14 25.28 0.94
C LEU A 220 -14.19 24.09 1.88
N VAL A 221 -13.34 23.13 1.64
CA VAL A 221 -13.16 21.94 2.50
C VAL A 221 -11.72 21.87 2.96
N THR A 222 -11.51 21.64 4.26
CA THR A 222 -10.19 21.34 4.81
C THR A 222 -10.28 20.16 5.77
N PHE A 223 -9.28 19.29 5.72
CA PHE A 223 -9.23 18.08 6.53
C PHE A 223 -7.80 17.59 6.74
N GLY A 224 -7.63 16.72 7.71
CA GLY A 224 -6.38 16.06 8.01
C GLY A 224 -6.49 15.13 9.21
N SER A 225 -5.60 14.14 9.27
CA SER A 225 -5.55 13.14 10.33
C SER A 225 -4.12 13.00 10.86
N PRO A 226 -3.61 13.96 11.70
CA PRO A 226 -2.31 13.75 12.34
C PRO A 226 -2.31 12.44 13.13
N THR A 227 -1.43 11.54 12.73
CA THR A 227 -1.34 10.17 13.25
C THR A 227 0.08 9.86 13.69
N GLU A 228 0.24 9.33 14.90
CA GLU A 228 1.46 8.72 15.38
C GLU A 228 1.19 7.27 15.75
N ARG A 229 1.95 6.35 15.16
CA ARG A 229 1.74 4.92 15.39
C ARG A 229 3.03 4.14 15.32
N ALA A 230 3.11 3.07 16.13
CA ALA A 230 4.19 2.11 16.05
C ALA A 230 3.86 0.95 15.11
N GLN A 231 4.88 0.46 14.39
CA GLN A 231 4.71 -0.56 13.36
C GLN A 231 5.02 -1.97 13.86
N GLN A 232 4.31 -2.94 13.29
CA GLN A 232 4.67 -4.34 13.33
C GLN A 232 5.71 -4.64 12.24
N GLY A 233 6.69 -5.51 12.54
CA GLY A 233 7.59 -6.13 11.56
C GLY A 233 7.14 -7.55 11.21
N ALA A 234 7.29 -7.93 9.93
CA ALA A 234 7.21 -9.34 9.54
C ALA A 234 8.43 -10.10 10.07
N SER A 235 8.26 -11.38 10.39
CA SER A 235 9.35 -12.26 10.82
C SER A 235 9.32 -13.61 10.09
N THR A 236 10.39 -14.37 10.25
CA THR A 236 10.50 -15.74 9.71
C THR A 236 9.67 -16.74 10.51
N GLU A 237 9.35 -17.89 9.93
CA GLU A 237 8.67 -18.98 10.64
C GLU A 237 9.46 -19.43 11.89
N GLU A 238 10.80 -19.45 11.80
CA GLU A 238 11.64 -19.77 12.95
C GLU A 238 11.42 -18.80 14.11
N ALA A 239 11.40 -17.49 13.85
CA ALA A 239 11.17 -16.49 14.88
C ALA A 239 9.77 -16.61 15.50
N TYR A 240 8.74 -16.88 14.69
CA TYR A 240 7.39 -17.13 15.16
C TYR A 240 7.29 -18.39 16.01
N TRP A 241 7.97 -19.48 15.60
CA TRP A 241 8.06 -20.71 16.36
C TRP A 241 8.77 -20.52 17.72
N LEU A 242 9.93 -19.86 17.72
CA LEU A 242 10.68 -19.55 18.95
C LEU A 242 9.86 -18.65 19.91
N ALA A 243 9.09 -17.72 19.37
CA ALA A 243 8.21 -16.85 20.15
C ALA A 243 6.90 -17.54 20.58
N ASN A 244 6.58 -18.70 19.99
CA ASN A 244 5.30 -19.40 20.10
C ASN A 244 4.10 -18.50 19.80
N SER A 245 4.23 -17.61 18.78
CA SER A 245 3.18 -16.67 18.43
C SER A 245 3.39 -16.10 17.04
N HIS A 246 2.37 -16.14 16.17
CA HIS A 246 2.32 -15.43 14.90
C HIS A 246 2.14 -13.90 15.06
N TYR A 247 1.98 -13.41 16.29
CA TYR A 247 1.92 -11.99 16.65
C TYR A 247 3.24 -11.42 17.15
N TYR A 248 4.32 -12.22 17.05
CA TYR A 248 5.65 -11.74 17.38
C TYR A 248 5.99 -10.50 16.54
N ASN A 249 6.49 -9.46 17.22
CA ASN A 249 6.90 -8.21 16.60
C ASN A 249 8.36 -7.92 16.99
N PRO A 250 9.32 -7.93 16.03
CA PRO A 250 10.73 -7.70 16.32
C PRO A 250 11.09 -6.24 16.54
N ASN A 251 10.17 -5.30 16.28
CA ASN A 251 10.47 -3.87 16.23
C ASN A 251 10.54 -3.18 17.60
N TRP A 252 10.14 -3.83 18.66
CA TRP A 252 10.10 -3.22 19.99
C TRP A 252 10.98 -3.94 21.01
N GLY A 253 11.24 -3.30 22.13
CA GLY A 253 11.94 -3.86 23.27
C GLY A 253 11.79 -3.00 24.51
N TYR A 254 12.45 -3.40 25.59
CA TYR A 254 12.42 -2.66 26.83
C TYR A 254 13.55 -1.61 26.91
N GLN A 255 13.20 -0.41 27.35
CA GLN A 255 14.12 0.66 27.76
C GLN A 255 13.75 1.07 29.18
N ASN A 256 14.62 0.82 30.14
CA ASN A 256 14.36 1.10 31.58
C ASN A 256 13.01 0.48 32.06
N GLY A 257 12.67 -0.70 31.55
CA GLY A 257 11.42 -1.40 31.90
C GLY A 257 10.18 -0.99 31.07
N GLU A 258 10.24 0.10 30.32
CA GLU A 258 9.15 0.59 29.48
C GLU A 258 9.28 0.06 28.04
N LYS A 259 8.15 -0.20 27.36
CA LYS A 259 8.14 -0.64 25.96
C LYS A 259 8.47 0.52 25.03
N ARG A 260 9.47 0.34 24.15
CA ARG A 260 9.83 1.29 23.09
C ARG A 260 9.88 0.56 21.74
N ASN A 261 9.20 1.10 20.73
CA ASN A 261 9.24 0.59 19.37
C ASN A 261 10.28 1.39 18.54
N SER A 262 11.06 0.68 17.73
CA SER A 262 12.08 1.28 16.86
C SER A 262 11.52 1.87 15.56
N ARG A 263 10.29 1.47 15.20
CA ARG A 263 9.59 1.86 13.98
C ARG A 263 8.33 2.64 14.32
N VAL A 264 8.46 3.95 14.45
CA VAL A 264 7.34 4.86 14.71
C VAL A 264 7.10 5.71 13.48
N VAL A 265 5.86 5.70 13.00
CA VAL A 265 5.39 6.53 11.88
C VAL A 265 4.67 7.75 12.44
N ASN A 266 5.03 8.92 11.91
CA ASN A 266 4.28 10.15 12.04
C ASN A 266 3.78 10.53 10.64
N ASP A 267 2.47 10.74 10.52
CA ASP A 267 1.81 11.04 9.25
C ASP A 267 0.79 12.16 9.46
N PHE A 268 0.90 13.24 8.69
CA PHE A 268 -0.08 14.32 8.69
C PHE A 268 -0.11 14.99 7.32
N GLU A 269 -1.25 14.89 6.65
CA GLU A 269 -1.46 15.42 5.30
C GLU A 269 -2.60 16.46 5.29
N PRO A 270 -2.42 17.65 5.91
CA PRO A 270 -3.44 18.71 5.85
C PRO A 270 -3.72 19.10 4.39
N THR A 271 -4.98 19.05 4.05
CA THR A 271 -5.46 19.30 2.69
C THR A 271 -6.57 20.36 2.71
N ALA A 272 -6.54 21.29 1.76
CA ALA A 272 -7.58 22.27 1.52
C ALA A 272 -8.03 22.24 0.06
N ILE A 273 -9.35 22.25 -0.18
CA ILE A 273 -9.96 22.19 -1.50
C ILE A 273 -10.97 23.32 -1.61
N LEU A 274 -10.77 24.22 -2.58
CA LEU A 274 -11.72 25.24 -2.97
C LEU A 274 -12.41 24.80 -4.26
N THR A 275 -13.74 24.74 -4.25
CA THR A 275 -14.52 24.31 -5.41
C THR A 275 -15.56 25.37 -5.77
N TRP A 276 -15.60 25.74 -7.02
CA TRP A 276 -16.63 26.60 -7.59
C TRP A 276 -17.49 25.78 -8.57
N ASP A 277 -18.77 25.69 -8.26
CA ASP A 277 -19.78 25.09 -9.11
C ASP A 277 -20.60 26.21 -9.78
N TRP A 278 -20.65 26.23 -11.11
CA TRP A 278 -21.41 27.14 -11.90
C TRP A 278 -22.43 26.37 -12.74
N LYS A 279 -23.70 26.49 -12.35
CA LYS A 279 -24.84 26.00 -13.12
C LYS A 279 -25.23 27.06 -14.17
N MET A 280 -24.67 26.97 -15.39
CA MET A 280 -24.87 27.89 -16.49
C MET A 280 -26.34 27.84 -16.98
N ARG A 281 -26.85 26.61 -17.11
CA ARG A 281 -28.25 26.24 -17.42
C ARG A 281 -28.60 24.97 -16.61
N ASP A 282 -29.88 24.55 -16.65
CA ASP A 282 -30.30 23.34 -15.95
C ASP A 282 -29.55 22.08 -16.41
N ASN A 283 -29.17 22.04 -17.68
CA ASN A 283 -28.44 20.94 -18.32
C ASN A 283 -26.93 21.23 -18.54
N MET A 284 -26.40 22.33 -18.01
CA MET A 284 -24.99 22.72 -18.16
C MET A 284 -24.38 23.12 -16.83
N LYS A 285 -23.28 22.45 -16.46
CA LYS A 285 -22.56 22.73 -15.23
C LYS A 285 -21.05 22.77 -15.48
N LEU A 286 -20.40 23.82 -14.95
CA LEU A 286 -18.94 23.86 -14.81
C LEU A 286 -18.58 23.66 -13.33
N THR A 287 -17.68 22.73 -13.06
CA THR A 287 -17.07 22.55 -11.75
C THR A 287 -15.57 22.84 -11.87
N THR A 288 -15.08 23.81 -11.11
CA THR A 288 -13.66 24.15 -11.04
C THR A 288 -13.19 23.99 -9.61
N ALA A 289 -12.14 23.22 -9.40
CA ALA A 289 -11.57 22.96 -8.09
C ALA A 289 -10.06 23.22 -8.09
N ALA A 290 -9.58 23.80 -7.00
CA ALA A 290 -8.16 23.99 -6.72
C ALA A 290 -7.86 23.44 -5.33
N GLY A 291 -6.77 22.73 -5.18
CA GLY A 291 -6.37 22.12 -3.92
C GLY A 291 -4.91 22.32 -3.60
N PHE A 292 -4.64 22.38 -2.33
CA PHE A 292 -3.31 22.41 -1.78
C PHE A 292 -3.18 21.38 -0.66
N LYS A 293 -2.12 20.56 -0.70
CA LYS A 293 -1.77 19.59 0.34
C LYS A 293 -0.31 19.81 0.74
N TYR A 294 -0.05 19.77 2.03
CA TYR A 294 1.29 19.69 2.57
C TYR A 294 1.41 18.43 3.42
N ALA A 295 1.97 17.37 2.85
CA ALA A 295 2.13 16.10 3.54
C ALA A 295 3.45 16.08 4.33
N MET A 296 3.38 15.65 5.57
CA MET A 296 4.52 15.42 6.48
C MET A 296 4.49 13.95 6.87
N TYR A 297 5.31 13.14 6.21
CA TYR A 297 5.42 11.71 6.50
C TYR A 297 6.82 11.38 6.99
N SER A 298 6.93 10.74 8.15
CA SER A 298 8.22 10.25 8.62
C SER A 298 8.11 8.91 9.32
N SER A 299 9.19 8.13 9.26
CA SER A 299 9.30 6.87 9.99
C SER A 299 10.69 6.73 10.63
N THR A 300 10.73 6.22 11.87
CA THR A 300 11.98 5.95 12.54
C THR A 300 12.58 4.60 12.15
N ALA A 301 13.90 4.47 12.28
CA ALA A 301 14.63 3.22 12.07
C ALA A 301 15.88 3.18 12.93
N LEU A 302 16.30 1.98 13.36
CA LEU A 302 17.59 1.78 13.99
C LEU A 302 18.71 1.83 12.95
N GLY A 303 19.80 2.52 13.29
CA GLY A 303 21.05 2.52 12.57
C GLY A 303 22.20 2.12 13.48
N TRP A 304 23.30 1.64 12.90
CA TRP A 304 24.53 1.32 13.63
C TRP A 304 25.75 1.48 12.74
N ASN A 305 26.87 1.76 13.33
CA ASN A 305 28.15 2.03 12.67
C ASN A 305 29.23 1.01 13.01
N GLY A 306 30.24 0.95 12.17
CA GLY A 306 31.44 0.14 12.39
C GLY A 306 31.09 -1.36 12.52
N ASN A 307 31.82 -2.04 13.40
CA ASN A 307 31.62 -3.46 13.69
C ASN A 307 30.57 -3.70 14.79
N ALA A 308 29.67 -2.71 15.01
CA ALA A 308 28.61 -2.88 15.98
C ALA A 308 27.68 -4.02 15.57
N TYR A 309 27.25 -4.79 16.55
CA TYR A 309 26.39 -5.95 16.35
C TYR A 309 25.00 -5.50 15.87
N ASP A 310 24.41 -6.24 14.93
CA ASP A 310 23.06 -5.91 14.44
C ASP A 310 22.04 -5.98 15.60
N PRO A 311 21.36 -4.86 15.94
CA PRO A 311 20.46 -4.78 17.09
C PRO A 311 19.08 -5.45 16.84
N ARG A 312 18.80 -5.89 15.62
CA ARG A 312 17.52 -6.53 15.29
C ARG A 312 17.49 -7.95 15.84
N PRO A 313 16.52 -8.28 16.70
CA PRO A 313 16.51 -9.61 17.31
C PRO A 313 16.30 -10.73 16.31
N ASP A 314 15.50 -10.53 15.27
CA ASP A 314 15.20 -11.50 14.21
C ASP A 314 16.17 -11.43 13.02
N TYR A 315 17.34 -10.80 13.19
CA TYR A 315 18.41 -10.88 12.20
C TYR A 315 18.95 -12.30 12.17
N TYR A 316 19.16 -12.87 10.97
CA TYR A 316 19.45 -14.30 10.81
C TYR A 316 20.62 -14.80 11.63
N LYS A 317 21.67 -13.99 11.85
CA LYS A 317 22.83 -14.36 12.69
C LYS A 317 22.49 -14.48 14.18
N ASN A 318 21.35 -13.97 14.61
CA ASN A 318 20.85 -14.02 15.98
C ASN A 318 19.91 -15.21 16.22
N LEU A 319 19.56 -15.97 15.17
CA LEU A 319 18.67 -17.11 15.24
C LEU A 319 19.46 -18.43 15.38
N PRO A 320 18.90 -19.47 16.04
CA PRO A 320 19.54 -20.79 16.13
C PRO A 320 19.93 -21.38 14.78
N SER A 321 19.15 -21.12 13.72
CA SER A 321 19.45 -21.57 12.35
C SER A 321 20.76 -21.01 11.78
N SER A 322 21.31 -19.94 12.34
CA SER A 322 22.62 -19.39 11.92
C SER A 322 23.75 -20.39 12.01
N ILE A 323 23.61 -21.39 12.87
CA ILE A 323 24.62 -22.46 13.07
C ILE A 323 24.72 -23.37 11.83
N PHE A 324 23.64 -23.63 11.13
CA PHE A 324 23.61 -24.48 9.94
C PHE A 324 23.20 -23.75 8.65
N GLY A 325 23.12 -22.45 8.71
CA GLY A 325 22.92 -21.57 7.56
C GLY A 325 21.46 -21.32 7.16
N VAL A 326 20.62 -22.34 7.12
CA VAL A 326 19.21 -22.23 6.70
C VAL A 326 18.30 -23.01 7.64
N TYR A 327 17.29 -22.37 8.19
CA TYR A 327 16.21 -23.05 8.89
C TYR A 327 15.22 -23.63 7.88
N ASP A 328 15.05 -24.94 7.96
CA ASP A 328 14.04 -25.65 7.18
C ASP A 328 13.29 -26.62 8.10
N PRO A 329 12.02 -26.38 8.41
CA PRO A 329 11.24 -27.25 9.30
C PRO A 329 10.96 -28.63 8.68
N GLU A 330 11.08 -28.78 7.36
CA GLU A 330 10.90 -30.05 6.66
C GLU A 330 12.22 -30.85 6.54
N GLN A 331 13.38 -30.21 6.73
CA GLN A 331 14.67 -30.89 6.78
C GLN A 331 14.94 -31.36 8.20
N ASN A 332 15.35 -32.61 8.31
CA ASN A 332 15.79 -33.16 9.61
C ASN A 332 17.20 -32.66 9.97
N CYS A 333 17.28 -31.40 10.41
CA CYS A 333 18.53 -30.81 10.89
C CYS A 333 19.05 -31.48 12.15
N TYR A 334 18.23 -32.29 12.82
CA TYR A 334 18.55 -33.00 14.06
C TYR A 334 19.68 -33.99 13.88
N ASP A 335 19.67 -34.76 12.78
CA ASP A 335 20.74 -35.75 12.52
C ASP A 335 22.09 -35.09 12.26
N TRP A 336 22.09 -33.88 11.64
CA TRP A 336 23.31 -33.13 11.44
C TRP A 336 23.85 -32.56 12.76
N LEU A 337 22.97 -31.99 13.60
CA LEU A 337 23.33 -31.48 14.93
C LEU A 337 23.91 -32.61 15.83
N GLN A 338 23.32 -33.81 15.79
CA GLN A 338 23.80 -34.97 16.55
C GLN A 338 25.23 -35.39 16.17
N LYS A 339 25.60 -35.23 14.90
CA LYS A 339 26.96 -35.52 14.36
C LYS A 339 27.97 -34.39 14.61
N ASN A 340 27.50 -33.23 15.09
CA ASN A 340 28.33 -32.03 15.29
C ASN A 340 28.08 -31.43 16.68
N PRO A 341 28.64 -31.96 17.76
CA PRO A 341 28.37 -31.54 19.16
C PRO A 341 28.58 -30.04 19.40
N TRP A 342 29.59 -29.43 18.77
CA TRP A 342 29.84 -27.99 18.86
C TRP A 342 28.70 -27.16 18.28
N ALA A 343 28.12 -27.61 17.18
CA ALA A 343 27.00 -26.97 16.56
C ALA A 343 25.71 -27.14 17.38
N LEU A 344 25.51 -28.31 17.96
CA LEU A 344 24.39 -28.59 18.87
C LEU A 344 24.45 -27.69 20.11
N GLU A 345 25.64 -27.52 20.68
CA GLU A 345 25.81 -26.60 21.83
C GLU A 345 25.50 -25.17 21.46
N GLY A 346 26.04 -24.63 20.35
CA GLY A 346 25.75 -23.30 19.87
C GLY A 346 24.26 -23.07 19.55
N TRP A 347 23.64 -24.06 18.92
CA TRP A 347 22.19 -24.03 18.66
C TRP A 347 21.41 -23.99 19.96
N ASN A 348 21.71 -24.84 20.93
CA ASN A 348 21.06 -24.87 22.23
C ASN A 348 21.21 -23.55 22.99
N GLN A 349 22.38 -22.89 22.92
CA GLN A 349 22.64 -21.61 23.55
C GLN A 349 21.72 -20.53 22.96
N LEU A 350 21.64 -20.42 21.65
CA LEU A 350 20.76 -19.46 20.97
C LEU A 350 19.29 -19.77 21.20
N TYR A 351 18.89 -21.06 21.13
CA TYR A 351 17.52 -21.47 21.41
C TYR A 351 17.11 -21.11 22.85
N ASN A 352 17.93 -21.44 23.83
CA ASN A 352 17.66 -21.14 25.24
C ASN A 352 17.65 -19.62 25.48
N TYR A 353 18.54 -18.86 24.86
CA TYR A 353 18.50 -17.40 24.93
C TYR A 353 17.17 -16.83 24.43
N TRP A 354 16.71 -17.25 23.26
CA TRP A 354 15.47 -16.79 22.67
C TRP A 354 14.20 -17.18 23.46
N THR A 355 14.17 -18.40 24.00
CA THR A 355 12.98 -18.98 24.64
C THR A 355 12.89 -18.69 26.13
N SER A 356 14.01 -18.43 26.81
CA SER A 356 14.05 -18.24 28.26
C SER A 356 13.34 -16.96 28.72
N SER A 357 13.31 -15.92 27.93
CA SER A 357 12.71 -14.64 28.31
C SER A 357 12.19 -13.88 27.09
N LYS A 358 11.07 -13.17 27.26
CA LYS A 358 10.56 -12.27 26.23
C LYS A 358 11.56 -11.17 25.90
N ALA A 359 12.27 -10.63 26.89
CA ALA A 359 13.24 -9.53 26.70
C ALA A 359 14.40 -9.94 25.78
N ASN A 360 14.79 -11.22 25.80
CA ASN A 360 15.91 -11.72 24.99
C ASN A 360 15.62 -11.75 23.50
N ARG A 361 14.35 -11.91 23.12
CA ARG A 361 13.90 -11.89 21.73
C ARG A 361 13.35 -10.55 21.24
N GLN A 362 13.63 -9.48 21.98
CA GLN A 362 13.22 -8.12 21.64
C GLN A 362 14.46 -7.21 21.50
N VAL A 363 14.26 -5.98 20.98
CA VAL A 363 15.32 -4.97 20.85
C VAL A 363 15.89 -4.62 22.23
N ASN A 364 17.18 -4.78 22.40
CA ASN A 364 17.85 -4.48 23.68
C ASN A 364 18.32 -3.02 23.72
N TRP A 365 17.41 -2.11 24.04
CA TRP A 365 17.68 -0.68 24.11
C TRP A 365 18.74 -0.33 25.17
N ASP A 366 18.62 -0.93 26.35
CA ASP A 366 19.53 -0.64 27.47
C ASP A 366 20.97 -0.99 27.14
N ARG A 367 21.19 -2.11 26.40
CA ARG A 367 22.51 -2.47 25.89
C ARG A 367 23.06 -1.43 24.89
N MET A 368 22.24 -0.94 23.97
CA MET A 368 22.66 0.08 22.97
C MET A 368 23.08 1.36 23.68
N TYR A 369 22.30 1.79 24.68
CA TYR A 369 22.67 2.96 25.52
C TYR A 369 23.97 2.73 26.31
N ALA A 370 24.16 1.56 26.89
CA ALA A 370 25.38 1.24 27.63
C ALA A 370 26.62 1.27 26.73
N VAL A 371 26.54 0.67 25.54
CA VAL A 371 27.62 0.65 24.54
C VAL A 371 27.96 2.08 24.10
N ASN A 372 26.98 2.89 23.76
CA ASN A 372 27.20 4.27 23.33
C ASN A 372 27.79 5.15 24.44
N ARG A 373 27.33 4.99 25.70
CA ARG A 373 27.92 5.72 26.84
C ARG A 373 29.38 5.34 27.07
N SER A 374 29.73 4.07 26.89
CA SER A 374 31.12 3.61 26.96
C SER A 374 31.97 4.21 25.85
N ALA A 375 31.47 4.26 24.61
CA ALA A 375 32.13 4.91 23.48
C ALA A 375 32.29 6.42 23.71
N ALA A 376 31.24 7.09 24.19
CA ALA A 376 31.27 8.53 24.49
C ALA A 376 32.31 8.88 25.60
N ALA A 377 32.46 8.03 26.62
CA ALA A 377 33.46 8.21 27.68
C ALA A 377 34.90 8.10 27.16
N GLN A 378 35.12 7.45 26.04
CA GLN A 378 36.41 7.32 25.34
C GLN A 378 36.61 8.39 24.25
N GLY A 379 35.60 9.26 24.01
CA GLY A 379 35.61 10.22 22.91
C GLY A 379 35.36 9.65 21.53
N ASP A 380 34.86 8.39 21.48
CA ASP A 380 34.61 7.68 20.26
C ASP A 380 33.25 8.03 19.63
N GLU A 381 33.06 7.61 18.36
CA GLU A 381 31.82 7.76 17.60
C GLU A 381 30.66 6.95 18.20
N THR A 382 29.47 7.50 18.07
CA THR A 382 28.23 6.81 18.42
C THR A 382 28.07 5.56 17.56
N LEU A 383 27.89 4.39 18.20
CA LEU A 383 27.78 3.10 17.51
C LEU A 383 26.33 2.80 17.09
N TYR A 384 25.35 3.08 17.96
CA TYR A 384 23.93 2.86 17.72
C TYR A 384 23.18 4.19 17.74
N TYR A 385 22.25 4.37 16.82
CA TYR A 385 21.42 5.57 16.74
C TYR A 385 20.03 5.24 16.20
N GLN A 386 19.09 6.15 16.38
CA GLN A 386 17.79 6.09 15.72
C GLN A 386 17.69 7.24 14.71
N GLU A 387 17.47 6.92 13.46
CA GLU A 387 17.19 7.89 12.40
C GLU A 387 15.70 8.04 12.17
N ARG A 388 15.31 9.20 11.64
CA ARG A 388 13.95 9.46 11.12
C ARG A 388 14.04 9.78 9.64
N ARG A 389 13.37 9.00 8.82
CA ARG A 389 13.30 9.17 7.36
C ARG A 389 12.05 9.95 7.02
N HIS A 390 12.20 11.03 6.27
CA HIS A 390 11.13 11.93 5.86
C HIS A 390 10.85 11.76 4.37
N ASN A 391 9.56 11.75 4.02
CA ASN A 391 9.04 11.79 2.66
C ASN A 391 7.91 12.82 2.63
N ASP A 392 8.28 14.09 2.82
CA ASP A 392 7.32 15.19 2.86
C ASP A 392 6.93 15.60 1.44
N GLN A 393 5.73 16.13 1.25
CA GLN A 393 5.27 16.56 -0.07
C GLN A 393 4.51 17.88 0.00
N MET A 394 4.71 18.69 -1.01
CA MET A 394 3.88 19.86 -1.33
C MET A 394 3.19 19.58 -2.66
N VAL A 395 1.85 19.58 -2.64
CA VAL A 395 1.03 19.21 -3.80
C VAL A 395 0.06 20.35 -4.13
N GLU A 396 0.09 20.79 -5.36
CA GLU A 396 -0.83 21.76 -5.94
C GLU A 396 -1.65 21.06 -7.04
N THR A 397 -2.97 21.12 -6.94
CA THR A 397 -3.87 20.47 -7.91
C THR A 397 -4.92 21.44 -8.37
N PHE A 398 -5.16 21.44 -9.67
CA PHE A 398 -6.24 22.19 -10.31
C PHE A 398 -7.02 21.26 -11.23
N ASN A 399 -8.35 21.34 -11.21
CA ASN A 399 -9.21 20.63 -12.14
C ASN A 399 -10.39 21.52 -12.55
N THR A 400 -10.75 21.49 -13.82
CA THR A 400 -11.97 22.12 -14.32
C THR A 400 -12.70 21.12 -15.21
N LEU A 401 -14.01 20.97 -15.00
CA LEU A 401 -14.84 20.00 -15.70
C LEU A 401 -16.16 20.64 -16.10
N PHE A 402 -16.42 20.68 -17.38
CA PHE A 402 -17.67 21.11 -17.97
C PHE A 402 -18.54 19.90 -18.30
N ASN A 403 -19.74 19.82 -17.74
CA ASN A 403 -20.74 18.78 -17.99
C ASN A 403 -21.91 19.38 -18.73
N HIS A 404 -22.37 18.71 -19.80
CA HIS A 404 -23.53 19.12 -20.59
C HIS A 404 -24.40 17.90 -20.97
N GLU A 405 -25.67 17.96 -20.60
CA GLU A 405 -26.73 17.07 -21.09
C GLU A 405 -27.42 17.74 -22.25
N ILE A 406 -27.07 17.38 -23.49
CA ILE A 406 -27.68 18.00 -24.67
C ILE A 406 -29.19 17.70 -24.70
N ASN A 407 -29.51 16.43 -24.43
CA ASN A 407 -30.86 15.89 -24.34
C ASN A 407 -30.82 14.55 -23.57
N THR A 408 -31.95 13.82 -23.55
CA THR A 408 -32.05 12.51 -22.86
C THR A 408 -31.17 11.44 -23.45
N HIS A 409 -30.66 11.61 -24.67
CA HIS A 409 -29.81 10.62 -25.38
C HIS A 409 -28.32 10.95 -25.29
N HIS A 410 -27.98 12.23 -25.30
CA HIS A 410 -26.58 12.68 -25.42
C HIS A 410 -26.14 13.49 -24.22
N ARG A 411 -25.07 13.06 -23.59
CA ARG A 411 -24.37 13.84 -22.57
C ARG A 411 -22.85 13.72 -22.74
N TYR A 412 -22.12 14.79 -22.41
CA TYR A 412 -20.68 14.80 -22.44
C TYR A 412 -20.08 15.62 -21.31
N ALA A 413 -18.84 15.31 -20.99
CA ALA A 413 -18.01 16.07 -20.06
C ALA A 413 -16.65 16.36 -20.70
N LEU A 414 -16.15 17.57 -20.54
CA LEU A 414 -14.82 18.00 -21.01
C LEU A 414 -14.07 18.57 -19.83
N GLY A 415 -12.86 18.10 -19.61
CA GLY A 415 -12.07 18.49 -18.45
C GLY A 415 -10.61 18.78 -18.77
N PHE A 416 -10.01 19.56 -17.88
CA PHE A 416 -8.58 19.83 -17.84
C PHE A 416 -8.10 19.74 -16.39
N GLN A 417 -6.95 19.10 -16.20
CA GLN A 417 -6.34 18.89 -14.90
C GLN A 417 -4.85 19.24 -14.96
N TYR A 418 -4.37 19.89 -13.90
CA TYR A 418 -2.95 20.14 -13.66
C TYR A 418 -2.61 19.77 -12.23
N ASN A 419 -1.57 18.95 -12.07
CA ASN A 419 -1.06 18.55 -10.76
C ASN A 419 0.45 18.81 -10.72
N ARG A 420 0.91 19.37 -9.63
CA ARG A 420 2.32 19.56 -9.33
C ARG A 420 2.63 19.00 -7.95
N THR A 421 3.66 18.15 -7.87
CA THR A 421 4.18 17.61 -6.62
C THR A 421 5.64 17.96 -6.48
N LYS A 422 6.03 18.45 -5.29
CA LYS A 422 7.40 18.53 -4.82
C LYS A 422 7.55 17.55 -3.66
N GLY A 423 8.18 16.40 -3.89
CA GLY A 423 8.59 15.46 -2.84
C GLY A 423 9.91 15.93 -2.21
N MET A 424 9.98 15.91 -0.88
CA MET A 424 11.16 16.31 -0.10
C MET A 424 11.63 15.09 0.70
N HIS A 425 12.76 14.54 0.30
CA HIS A 425 13.32 13.30 0.86
C HIS A 425 14.60 13.59 1.63
N TYR A 426 14.57 13.35 2.92
CA TYR A 426 15.73 13.55 3.79
C TYR A 426 15.62 12.66 5.02
N LYS A 427 16.71 12.54 5.78
CA LYS A 427 16.67 11.92 7.09
C LYS A 427 17.26 12.83 8.17
N THR A 428 16.75 12.68 9.38
CA THR A 428 17.24 13.40 10.56
C THR A 428 17.67 12.40 11.64
N MET A 429 18.55 12.85 12.53
CA MET A 429 18.93 12.11 13.71
C MET A 429 17.81 12.20 14.75
N ALA A 430 17.13 11.08 15.03
CA ALA A 430 16.06 11.05 16.01
C ALA A 430 16.57 10.88 17.44
N ASP A 431 17.62 10.07 17.67
CA ASP A 431 18.19 9.79 18.97
C ASP A 431 19.60 9.20 18.83
N LEU A 432 20.57 9.75 19.54
CA LEU A 432 21.95 9.24 19.61
C LEU A 432 22.11 8.09 20.63
N LEU A 433 21.04 7.67 21.29
CA LEU A 433 21.00 6.57 22.26
C LEU A 433 22.11 6.68 23.33
N GLY A 434 22.34 7.91 23.85
CA GLY A 434 23.34 8.18 24.87
C GLY A 434 24.76 8.40 24.32
N GLY A 435 24.94 8.40 23.01
CA GLY A 435 26.20 8.86 22.37
C GLY A 435 26.30 10.37 22.30
N THR A 436 27.50 10.90 22.06
CA THR A 436 27.77 12.34 22.04
C THR A 436 28.38 12.83 20.73
N LYS A 437 28.85 11.93 19.89
CA LYS A 437 29.57 12.27 18.65
C LYS A 437 29.09 11.39 17.51
N TYR A 438 28.60 11.99 16.42
CA TYR A 438 28.26 11.29 15.18
C TYR A 438 28.71 12.14 13.99
N THR A 439 29.61 11.58 13.16
CA THR A 439 30.09 12.23 11.96
C THR A 439 29.29 11.79 10.74
N ASP A 440 28.83 12.74 9.90
CA ASP A 440 28.04 12.49 8.69
C ASP A 440 28.89 11.92 7.55
N ILE A 441 29.17 10.63 7.65
CA ILE A 441 29.88 9.86 6.63
C ILE A 441 29.08 8.63 6.20
N ASP A 442 29.28 8.22 4.97
CA ASP A 442 28.76 6.94 4.48
C ASP A 442 29.60 5.79 4.99
N LYS A 443 29.02 4.97 5.85
CA LYS A 443 29.72 3.85 6.50
C LYS A 443 30.19 2.79 5.50
N PHE A 444 29.47 2.59 4.39
CA PHE A 444 29.83 1.59 3.38
C PHE A 444 31.01 2.07 2.55
N ALA A 445 31.01 3.34 2.14
CA ALA A 445 32.16 3.96 1.50
C ALA A 445 33.38 4.03 2.41
N ALA A 446 33.15 4.35 3.68
CA ALA A 446 34.22 4.39 4.68
C ALA A 446 34.91 3.01 4.84
N ASN A 447 34.15 1.90 4.73
CA ASN A 447 34.71 0.55 4.74
C ASN A 447 35.47 0.21 3.46
N GLU A 448 35.03 0.72 2.29
CA GLU A 448 35.61 0.40 0.98
C GLU A 448 36.82 1.32 0.66
N TYR A 449 36.72 2.62 0.89
CA TYR A 449 37.70 3.63 0.47
C TYR A 449 38.46 4.26 1.63
N GLY A 450 38.10 3.94 2.85
CA GLY A 450 38.62 4.56 4.06
C GLY A 450 37.76 5.73 4.55
N ARG A 451 37.72 5.91 5.88
CA ARG A 451 36.89 6.92 6.56
C ARG A 451 37.13 8.37 6.11
N ASN A 452 38.38 8.68 5.73
CA ASN A 452 38.78 10.05 5.36
C ASN A 452 38.77 10.28 3.83
N SER A 453 38.29 9.30 3.05
CA SER A 453 38.19 9.46 1.60
C SER A 453 37.10 10.44 1.22
N GLN A 454 37.17 10.98 0.00
CA GLN A 454 36.12 11.80 -0.60
C GLN A 454 34.82 11.00 -0.70
N GLU A 455 34.91 9.75 -1.10
CA GLU A 455 33.79 8.82 -1.32
C GLU A 455 32.98 8.58 -0.04
N ALA A 456 33.62 8.66 1.12
CA ALA A 456 32.95 8.49 2.40
C ALA A 456 32.09 9.70 2.82
N GLN A 457 32.26 10.87 2.18
CA GLN A 457 31.50 12.05 2.54
C GLN A 457 30.07 12.01 1.96
N ASN A 458 29.06 12.12 2.84
CA ASN A 458 27.67 12.28 2.41
C ASN A 458 27.42 13.65 1.78
N ASP A 459 28.17 14.69 2.23
CA ASP A 459 28.08 16.03 1.69
C ASP A 459 29.46 16.69 1.60
N LEU A 460 30.04 16.75 0.40
CA LEU A 460 31.31 17.41 0.12
C LEU A 460 31.27 18.94 0.35
N ASN A 461 30.08 19.55 0.41
CA ASN A 461 29.96 20.98 0.74
C ASN A 461 30.17 21.22 2.24
N ASN A 462 29.99 20.17 3.09
CA ASN A 462 30.15 20.19 4.51
C ASN A 462 30.83 18.89 5.01
N PRO A 463 32.10 18.66 4.67
CA PRO A 463 32.78 17.40 4.98
C PRO A 463 32.97 17.20 6.47
N ASN A 464 32.85 15.94 6.92
CA ASN A 464 32.99 15.52 8.32
C ASN A 464 32.09 16.27 9.31
N ARG A 465 30.91 16.71 8.84
CA ARG A 465 29.95 17.44 9.68
C ARG A 465 29.54 16.62 10.89
N GLN A 466 29.56 17.24 12.08
CA GLN A 466 29.05 16.63 13.30
C GLN A 466 27.54 16.78 13.35
N ILE A 467 26.82 15.70 13.69
CA ILE A 467 25.36 15.61 13.68
C ILE A 467 24.81 15.52 15.10
N GLY A 468 23.94 16.46 15.44
CA GLY A 468 23.10 16.44 16.62
C GLY A 468 21.70 15.87 16.34
N VAL A 469 20.87 15.79 17.39
CA VAL A 469 19.45 15.42 17.27
C VAL A 469 18.73 16.46 16.40
N ASP A 470 17.82 16.00 15.54
CA ASP A 470 17.06 16.74 14.53
C ASP A 470 17.88 17.28 13.34
N ASP A 471 19.21 17.16 13.33
CA ASP A 471 20.02 17.52 12.18
C ASP A 471 19.77 16.58 10.99
N LYS A 472 19.72 17.15 9.77
CA LYS A 472 19.67 16.39 8.52
C LYS A 472 21.03 15.77 8.23
N PHE A 473 21.06 14.50 7.82
CA PHE A 473 22.28 13.79 7.49
C PHE A 473 22.06 12.70 6.44
N GLY A 474 23.15 12.20 5.85
CA GLY A 474 23.14 11.07 4.94
C GLY A 474 22.65 11.42 3.54
N TYR A 475 21.40 11.87 3.38
CA TYR A 475 20.85 12.32 2.10
C TYR A 475 19.81 13.43 2.30
N ASN A 476 19.71 14.30 1.30
CA ASN A 476 18.70 15.35 1.22
C ASN A 476 18.48 15.70 -0.26
N TYR A 477 17.26 15.45 -0.77
CA TYR A 477 16.91 15.74 -2.16
C TYR A 477 15.42 15.99 -2.35
N ASN A 478 15.07 16.67 -3.44
CA ASN A 478 13.69 16.87 -3.88
C ASN A 478 13.43 16.12 -5.18
N ILE A 479 12.18 15.67 -5.37
CA ILE A 479 11.66 15.20 -6.65
C ILE A 479 10.50 16.11 -7.05
N PHE A 480 10.54 16.63 -8.28
CA PHE A 480 9.47 17.43 -8.86
C PHE A 480 8.76 16.60 -9.92
N VAL A 481 7.43 16.58 -9.86
CA VAL A 481 6.58 15.97 -10.86
C VAL A 481 5.50 16.96 -11.24
N ASP A 482 5.42 17.31 -12.52
CA ASP A 482 4.35 18.11 -13.11
C ASP A 482 3.56 17.24 -14.08
N LYS A 483 2.22 17.18 -13.93
CA LYS A 483 1.33 16.40 -14.81
C LYS A 483 0.17 17.26 -15.28
N MET A 484 -0.03 17.30 -16.61
CA MET A 484 -1.18 17.94 -17.23
C MET A 484 -2.00 16.89 -17.97
N ARG A 485 -3.33 17.00 -17.90
CA ARG A 485 -4.24 16.11 -18.62
C ARG A 485 -5.43 16.89 -19.18
N ALA A 486 -5.75 16.70 -20.45
CA ALA A 486 -7.01 17.12 -21.05
C ALA A 486 -7.82 15.88 -21.42
N TYR A 487 -9.13 15.89 -21.14
CA TYR A 487 -9.95 14.70 -21.29
C TYR A 487 -11.38 15.00 -21.68
N GLY A 488 -12.03 14.01 -22.29
CA GLY A 488 -13.43 14.04 -22.66
C GLY A 488 -14.12 12.72 -22.38
N LEU A 489 -15.34 12.79 -21.88
CA LEU A 489 -16.25 11.67 -21.70
C LEU A 489 -17.52 11.96 -22.49
N TYR A 490 -18.05 10.95 -23.15
CA TYR A 490 -19.29 11.05 -23.91
C TYR A 490 -20.15 9.81 -23.66
N GLN A 491 -21.44 10.01 -23.48
CA GLN A 491 -22.41 8.94 -23.40
C GLN A 491 -23.55 9.18 -24.37
N TYR A 492 -23.92 8.13 -25.10
CA TYR A 492 -25.09 8.05 -25.95
C TYR A 492 -25.99 6.91 -25.48
N THR A 493 -27.27 7.20 -25.30
CA THR A 493 -28.29 6.22 -24.88
C THR A 493 -29.45 6.24 -25.85
N GLU A 494 -29.75 5.10 -26.48
CA GLU A 494 -30.87 4.93 -27.42
C GLU A 494 -31.54 3.58 -27.25
N GLY A 495 -32.79 3.59 -26.81
CA GLY A 495 -33.56 2.38 -26.59
C GLY A 495 -32.88 1.42 -25.60
N MET A 496 -32.46 0.26 -26.09
CA MET A 496 -31.78 -0.79 -25.30
C MET A 496 -30.25 -0.60 -25.23
N TRP A 497 -29.69 0.38 -25.95
CA TRP A 497 -28.26 0.56 -26.10
C TRP A 497 -27.75 1.81 -25.40
N GLN A 498 -26.62 1.67 -24.75
CA GLN A 498 -25.87 2.77 -24.15
C GLN A 498 -24.39 2.61 -24.51
N TYR A 499 -23.82 3.67 -25.06
CA TYR A 499 -22.43 3.75 -25.46
C TYR A 499 -21.72 4.78 -24.59
N ASN A 500 -20.57 4.40 -24.02
CA ASN A 500 -19.69 5.29 -23.28
C ASN A 500 -18.37 5.39 -24.03
N LEU A 501 -17.91 6.61 -24.26
CA LEU A 501 -16.61 6.89 -24.88
C LEU A 501 -15.81 7.80 -23.96
N GLN A 502 -14.54 7.50 -23.77
CA GLN A 502 -13.61 8.32 -23.02
C GLN A 502 -12.31 8.45 -23.81
N ALA A 503 -11.71 9.65 -23.81
CA ALA A 503 -10.41 9.89 -24.39
C ALA A 503 -9.68 10.96 -23.60
N TRP A 504 -8.37 10.82 -23.48
CA TRP A 504 -7.51 11.82 -22.85
C TRP A 504 -6.11 11.81 -23.44
N GLY A 505 -5.45 12.96 -23.29
CA GLY A 505 -4.02 13.11 -23.53
C GLY A 505 -3.38 13.74 -22.31
N GLU A 506 -2.16 13.34 -22.00
CA GLU A 506 -1.42 13.83 -20.84
C GLU A 506 0.06 14.03 -21.13
N GLY A 507 0.65 14.94 -20.37
CA GLY A 507 2.09 15.17 -20.36
C GLY A 507 2.60 15.12 -18.92
N THR A 508 3.70 14.40 -18.70
CA THR A 508 4.36 14.30 -17.39
C THR A 508 5.82 14.73 -17.53
N LEU A 509 6.28 15.51 -16.56
CA LEU A 509 7.65 15.99 -16.45
C LEU A 509 8.19 15.67 -15.08
N MET A 510 9.39 15.08 -15.01
CA MET A 510 10.05 14.70 -13.76
C MET A 510 11.45 15.29 -13.70
N GLN A 511 11.86 15.71 -12.49
CA GLN A 511 13.20 16.22 -12.22
C GLN A 511 13.58 15.97 -10.76
N ARG A 512 14.84 15.58 -10.51
CA ARG A 512 15.42 15.51 -9.18
C ARG A 512 16.27 16.76 -8.90
N GLU A 513 16.35 17.16 -7.64
CA GLU A 513 17.27 18.19 -7.15
C GLU A 513 18.00 17.69 -5.90
N GLY A 514 19.29 17.45 -6.01
CA GLY A 514 20.12 17.08 -4.87
C GLY A 514 20.51 18.30 -4.06
N LEU A 515 20.37 18.23 -2.74
CA LEU A 515 20.69 19.29 -1.80
C LEU A 515 21.98 19.00 -0.98
N MET A 516 22.54 17.80 -1.16
CA MET A 516 23.86 17.38 -0.66
C MET A 516 24.72 16.92 -1.83
N ARG A 517 26.03 17.21 -1.78
CA ARG A 517 27.01 16.78 -2.77
C ARG A 517 27.65 15.47 -2.31
N ASN A 518 27.14 14.34 -2.78
CA ASN A 518 27.62 13.01 -2.37
C ASN A 518 29.03 12.73 -2.92
N GLY A 519 29.92 12.24 -2.06
CA GLY A 519 31.34 12.02 -2.43
C GLY A 519 31.57 10.97 -3.51
N ARG A 520 30.68 10.00 -3.63
CA ARG A 520 30.74 8.95 -4.66
C ARG A 520 30.20 9.40 -6.01
N ALA A 521 29.33 10.40 -5.99
CA ALA A 521 28.74 11.01 -7.18
C ALA A 521 28.93 12.54 -7.18
N ALA A 522 30.18 12.98 -6.94
CA ALA A 522 30.55 14.37 -6.70
C ALA A 522 30.06 15.33 -7.81
N ASP A 523 30.07 14.88 -9.05
CA ASP A 523 29.69 15.69 -10.22
C ASP A 523 28.24 15.46 -10.67
N ASN A 524 27.51 14.51 -10.05
CA ASN A 524 26.17 14.10 -10.48
C ASN A 524 25.18 13.92 -9.30
N SER A 525 25.36 14.59 -8.19
CA SER A 525 24.48 14.43 -7.00
C SER A 525 23.87 15.75 -6.55
N TYR A 526 24.57 16.88 -6.69
CA TYR A 526 24.15 18.21 -6.25
C TYR A 526 23.48 19.00 -7.39
N GLY A 527 22.44 19.77 -7.03
CA GLY A 527 21.66 20.55 -7.99
C GLY A 527 20.65 19.72 -8.78
N LYS A 528 20.15 20.30 -9.87
CA LYS A 528 19.06 19.72 -10.66
C LYS A 528 19.57 18.72 -11.68
N SER A 529 18.89 17.58 -11.76
CA SER A 529 19.05 16.59 -12.84
C SER A 529 18.60 17.13 -14.20
N GLY A 530 18.84 16.38 -15.24
CA GLY A 530 18.06 16.48 -16.49
C GLY A 530 16.56 16.35 -16.20
N LYS A 531 15.74 16.63 -17.23
CA LYS A 531 14.28 16.47 -17.17
C LYS A 531 13.84 15.28 -18.01
N ALA A 532 13.16 14.31 -17.38
CA ALA A 532 12.45 13.27 -18.12
C ALA A 532 11.06 13.79 -18.51
N LYS A 533 10.67 13.57 -19.77
CA LYS A 533 9.42 14.05 -20.35
C LYS A 533 8.68 12.88 -20.99
N PHE A 534 7.41 12.73 -20.65
CA PHE A 534 6.56 11.68 -21.19
C PHE A 534 5.28 12.29 -21.74
N LEU A 535 4.87 11.77 -22.90
CA LEU A 535 3.54 12.02 -23.45
C LEU A 535 2.76 10.72 -23.39
N GLY A 536 1.58 10.77 -22.86
CA GLY A 536 0.70 9.63 -22.69
C GLY A 536 -0.74 9.98 -23.02
N GLY A 537 -1.63 9.07 -22.76
CA GLY A 537 -3.04 9.23 -22.96
C GLY A 537 -3.74 7.91 -23.20
N GLY A 538 -5.03 7.95 -23.48
CA GLY A 538 -5.76 6.73 -23.71
C GLY A 538 -7.17 6.96 -24.23
N GLY A 539 -7.80 5.83 -24.52
CA GLY A 539 -9.20 5.78 -24.93
C GLY A 539 -9.89 4.55 -24.35
N ARG A 540 -11.15 4.72 -24.00
CA ARG A 540 -11.99 3.63 -23.49
C ARG A 540 -13.36 3.66 -24.15
N PHE A 541 -13.91 2.47 -24.37
CA PHE A 541 -15.23 2.25 -24.93
C PHE A 541 -16.00 1.28 -24.05
N GLY A 542 -17.21 1.64 -23.67
CA GLY A 542 -18.16 0.79 -22.97
C GLY A 542 -19.47 0.67 -23.74
N LEU A 543 -19.93 -0.54 -23.94
CA LEU A 543 -21.20 -0.88 -24.58
C LEU A 543 -22.09 -1.60 -23.58
N ASN A 544 -23.25 -1.02 -23.28
CA ASN A 544 -24.27 -1.63 -22.44
C ASN A 544 -25.51 -1.93 -23.28
N PHE A 545 -25.93 -3.20 -23.25
CA PHE A 545 -27.14 -3.69 -23.91
C PHE A 545 -28.16 -4.16 -22.88
N ARG A 546 -29.33 -3.49 -22.85
CA ARG A 546 -30.44 -3.76 -21.92
C ARG A 546 -31.68 -4.22 -22.67
N PRO A 547 -31.78 -5.51 -23.06
CA PRO A 547 -32.95 -6.02 -23.77
C PRO A 547 -34.24 -5.97 -22.94
N SER A 548 -34.09 -5.88 -21.61
CA SER A 548 -35.21 -5.68 -20.68
C SER A 548 -34.72 -5.07 -19.36
N GLY A 549 -35.63 -4.72 -18.48
CA GLY A 549 -35.30 -4.25 -17.12
C GLY A 549 -34.58 -5.30 -16.25
N SER A 550 -34.57 -6.55 -16.66
CA SER A 550 -33.99 -7.70 -15.91
C SER A 550 -32.65 -8.16 -16.45
N HIS A 551 -32.18 -7.61 -17.56
CA HIS A 551 -30.95 -8.07 -18.21
C HIS A 551 -30.08 -6.88 -18.63
N LEU A 552 -28.79 -6.94 -18.32
CA LEU A 552 -27.79 -6.02 -18.81
C LEU A 552 -26.54 -6.82 -19.23
N LEU A 553 -26.16 -6.68 -20.48
CA LEU A 553 -24.88 -7.16 -21.00
C LEU A 553 -23.94 -5.97 -21.22
N SER A 554 -22.75 -6.00 -20.68
CA SER A 554 -21.72 -4.96 -20.83
C SER A 554 -20.49 -5.52 -21.49
N LEU A 555 -19.99 -4.88 -22.53
CA LEU A 555 -18.75 -5.20 -23.23
C LEU A 555 -17.86 -3.95 -23.22
N ASN A 556 -16.66 -4.06 -22.70
CA ASN A 556 -15.80 -2.94 -22.41
C ASN A 556 -14.38 -3.16 -22.94
N PHE A 557 -13.76 -2.08 -23.44
CA PHE A 557 -12.38 -2.07 -23.93
C PHE A 557 -11.68 -0.77 -23.48
N GLY A 558 -10.39 -0.87 -23.19
CA GLY A 558 -9.56 0.30 -22.92
C GLY A 558 -8.11 0.05 -23.35
N ALA A 559 -7.48 1.13 -23.82
CA ALA A 559 -6.04 1.17 -24.10
C ALA A 559 -5.49 2.50 -23.63
N GLU A 560 -4.41 2.46 -22.86
CA GLU A 560 -3.80 3.65 -22.26
C GLU A 560 -2.28 3.53 -22.15
N SER A 561 -1.63 4.67 -22.09
CA SER A 561 -0.18 4.82 -21.98
C SER A 561 0.13 5.86 -20.93
N ASP A 562 0.68 5.44 -19.80
CA ASP A 562 0.97 6.27 -18.64
C ASP A 562 2.47 6.40 -18.39
N ALA A 563 2.93 7.56 -17.93
CA ALA A 563 4.31 7.77 -17.53
C ALA A 563 4.67 6.87 -16.33
N PRO A 564 5.93 6.38 -16.24
CA PRO A 564 6.38 5.63 -15.08
C PRO A 564 6.29 6.48 -13.80
N LEU A 565 6.15 5.83 -12.65
CA LEU A 565 6.13 6.54 -11.37
C LEU A 565 7.49 7.17 -11.06
N ALA A 566 7.50 8.40 -10.56
CA ALA A 566 8.73 9.12 -10.27
C ALA A 566 9.60 8.39 -9.24
N ARG A 567 9.00 7.70 -8.25
CA ARG A 567 9.73 6.89 -7.26
C ARG A 567 10.57 5.77 -7.87
N ASN A 568 10.19 5.24 -9.03
CA ASN A 568 10.86 4.13 -9.71
C ASN A 568 11.76 4.61 -10.86
N SER A 569 11.81 5.93 -11.13
CA SER A 569 12.43 6.50 -12.32
C SER A 569 13.88 6.88 -12.13
N PHE A 570 14.41 6.89 -10.91
CA PHE A 570 15.80 7.22 -10.62
C PHE A 570 16.57 5.99 -10.13
N VAL A 571 17.81 5.82 -10.61
CA VAL A 571 18.64 4.66 -10.29
C VAL A 571 18.92 4.54 -8.79
N ALA A 572 19.40 5.62 -8.20
CA ALA A 572 19.73 5.70 -6.77
C ALA A 572 19.46 7.14 -6.26
N PRO A 573 18.18 7.48 -6.01
CA PRO A 573 17.79 8.88 -5.78
C PRO A 573 18.40 9.50 -4.52
N ARG A 574 18.86 8.71 -3.56
CA ARG A 574 19.57 9.23 -2.38
C ARG A 574 20.97 9.74 -2.71
N MET A 575 21.57 9.29 -3.81
CA MET A 575 22.97 9.52 -4.13
C MET A 575 23.20 10.34 -5.40
N GLN A 576 22.43 10.11 -6.47
CA GLN A 576 22.73 10.64 -7.79
C GLN A 576 21.50 11.04 -8.58
N ASN A 577 21.74 11.81 -9.65
CA ASN A 577 20.70 12.39 -10.49
C ASN A 577 20.26 11.52 -11.69
N ASP A 578 20.87 10.34 -11.87
CA ASP A 578 20.63 9.51 -13.05
C ASP A 578 19.24 8.87 -13.05
N PHE A 579 18.61 8.94 -14.22
CA PHE A 579 17.40 8.18 -14.50
C PHE A 579 17.74 6.72 -14.81
N VAL A 580 16.78 5.85 -14.55
CA VAL A 580 16.82 4.45 -14.92
C VAL A 580 16.96 4.32 -16.44
N ASP A 581 17.77 3.35 -16.88
CA ASP A 581 17.93 3.03 -18.29
C ASP A 581 16.63 2.48 -18.88
N HIS A 582 16.38 2.77 -20.15
CA HIS A 582 15.18 2.31 -20.87
C HIS A 582 13.85 2.75 -20.25
N LEU A 583 13.84 3.91 -19.58
CA LEU A 583 12.64 4.49 -19.01
C LEU A 583 11.63 4.84 -20.09
N GLN A 584 10.43 4.26 -20.01
CA GLN A 584 9.36 4.40 -20.99
C GLN A 584 7.99 4.40 -20.33
N ASN A 585 6.94 4.74 -21.10
CA ASN A 585 5.56 4.61 -20.63
C ASN A 585 5.19 3.16 -20.40
N GLU A 586 4.36 2.91 -19.40
CA GLU A 586 3.61 1.68 -19.25
C GLU A 586 2.38 1.74 -20.17
N ASN A 587 2.22 0.73 -21.04
CA ASN A 587 1.08 0.61 -21.93
C ASN A 587 0.15 -0.46 -21.40
N ILE A 588 -1.13 -0.13 -21.25
CA ILE A 588 -2.11 -1.00 -20.63
C ILE A 588 -3.25 -1.22 -21.62
N PHE A 589 -3.54 -2.49 -21.90
CA PHE A 589 -4.76 -2.90 -22.59
C PHE A 589 -5.65 -3.63 -21.60
N HIS A 590 -6.94 -3.31 -21.56
CA HIS A 590 -7.89 -3.99 -20.67
C HIS A 590 -9.27 -4.13 -21.31
N THR A 591 -9.93 -5.25 -21.00
CA THR A 591 -11.26 -5.57 -21.51
C THR A 591 -12.03 -6.39 -20.49
N ASP A 592 -13.34 -6.25 -20.49
CA ASP A 592 -14.23 -7.17 -19.77
C ASP A 592 -15.59 -7.35 -20.46
N LEU A 593 -16.19 -8.52 -20.19
CA LEU A 593 -17.56 -8.85 -20.54
C LEU A 593 -18.32 -9.18 -19.27
N SER A 594 -19.41 -8.48 -19.02
CA SER A 594 -20.22 -8.62 -17.81
C SER A 594 -21.69 -8.87 -18.17
N TYR A 595 -22.32 -9.79 -17.46
CA TYR A 595 -23.75 -10.05 -17.54
C TYR A 595 -24.39 -9.88 -16.16
N LEU A 596 -25.30 -8.92 -16.04
CA LEU A 596 -26.12 -8.67 -14.86
C LEU A 596 -27.55 -9.08 -15.16
N PHE A 597 -28.18 -9.76 -14.19
CA PHE A 597 -29.54 -10.26 -14.37
C PHE A 597 -30.37 -10.23 -13.07
N ARG A 598 -31.69 -10.22 -13.25
CA ARG A 598 -32.68 -10.37 -12.19
C ARG A 598 -33.78 -11.35 -12.64
N PHE A 599 -33.85 -12.50 -11.98
CA PHE A 599 -34.84 -13.55 -12.17
C PHE A 599 -35.68 -13.71 -10.90
N GLY A 600 -36.82 -13.02 -10.82
CA GLY A 600 -37.63 -13.03 -9.61
C GLY A 600 -36.86 -12.56 -8.40
N ASN A 601 -36.63 -13.46 -7.46
CA ASN A 601 -35.87 -13.18 -6.22
C ASN A 601 -34.35 -13.35 -6.36
N LEU A 602 -33.84 -13.82 -7.48
CA LEU A 602 -32.43 -13.97 -7.76
C LEU A 602 -31.87 -12.77 -8.54
N THR A 603 -30.89 -12.10 -7.99
CA THR A 603 -30.08 -11.13 -8.72
C THR A 603 -28.64 -11.64 -8.84
N GLY A 604 -27.98 -11.36 -9.95
CA GLY A 604 -26.62 -11.83 -10.13
C GLY A 604 -25.83 -11.04 -11.16
N LYS A 605 -24.51 -11.16 -11.03
CA LYS A 605 -23.52 -10.71 -12.00
C LYS A 605 -22.48 -11.79 -12.22
N VAL A 606 -22.10 -11.98 -13.49
CA VAL A 606 -20.93 -12.75 -13.89
C VAL A 606 -20.10 -11.90 -14.84
N SER A 607 -18.80 -11.83 -14.61
CA SER A 607 -17.87 -11.07 -15.46
C SER A 607 -16.63 -11.89 -15.77
N GLY A 608 -16.15 -11.84 -17.02
CA GLY A 608 -14.81 -12.26 -17.40
C GLY A 608 -13.97 -11.03 -17.75
N TYR A 609 -12.70 -10.99 -17.35
CA TYR A 609 -11.80 -9.87 -17.61
C TYR A 609 -10.43 -10.34 -18.08
N TYR A 610 -9.77 -9.48 -18.84
CA TYR A 610 -8.37 -9.61 -19.25
C TYR A 610 -7.72 -8.24 -19.28
N SER A 611 -6.47 -8.15 -18.76
CA SER A 611 -5.65 -6.96 -18.86
C SER A 611 -4.20 -7.34 -19.10
N HIS A 612 -3.52 -6.57 -19.92
CA HIS A 612 -2.10 -6.70 -20.24
C HIS A 612 -1.39 -5.37 -19.98
N PHE A 613 -0.36 -5.41 -19.16
CA PHE A 613 0.52 -4.30 -18.81
C PHE A 613 1.88 -4.54 -19.46
N ASN A 614 2.43 -3.55 -20.15
CA ASN A 614 3.70 -3.65 -20.86
C ASN A 614 4.53 -2.38 -20.66
N GLY A 615 5.82 -2.54 -20.40
CA GLY A 615 6.76 -1.44 -20.24
C GLY A 615 6.85 -0.89 -18.81
N GLY A 616 6.28 -1.59 -17.83
CA GLY A 616 6.33 -1.20 -16.43
C GLY A 616 7.76 -1.06 -15.89
N VAL A 617 7.92 -0.19 -14.87
CA VAL A 617 9.19 0.01 -14.15
C VAL A 617 8.93 -0.20 -12.66
N GLU A 618 9.64 -1.17 -12.07
CA GLU A 618 9.54 -1.50 -10.64
C GLU A 618 10.90 -1.40 -9.99
N GLN A 619 10.96 -0.83 -8.79
CA GLN A 619 12.22 -0.68 -8.06
C GLN A 619 12.07 -1.21 -6.64
N THR A 620 13.03 -2.02 -6.22
CA THR A 620 13.22 -2.44 -4.84
C THR A 620 14.55 -1.91 -4.30
N ALA A 621 14.59 -1.58 -3.01
CA ALA A 621 15.80 -1.10 -2.35
C ALA A 621 15.97 -1.80 -1.00
N PHE A 622 17.12 -2.43 -0.80
CA PHE A 622 17.36 -3.28 0.36
C PHE A 622 18.84 -3.27 0.78
N TYR A 623 19.10 -3.68 2.01
CA TYR A 623 20.47 -3.99 2.43
C TYR A 623 20.84 -5.39 1.94
N ASN A 624 21.89 -5.46 1.13
CA ASN A 624 22.43 -6.70 0.62
C ASN A 624 23.52 -7.22 1.58
N ASP A 625 23.17 -8.25 2.34
CA ASP A 625 24.11 -8.85 3.32
C ASP A 625 25.34 -9.50 2.64
N ASP A 626 25.18 -10.03 1.42
CA ASP A 626 26.26 -10.69 0.69
C ASP A 626 27.34 -9.71 0.23
N GLU A 627 26.91 -8.55 -0.24
CA GLU A 627 27.80 -7.48 -0.70
C GLU A 627 28.12 -6.48 0.40
N SER A 628 27.48 -6.60 1.57
CA SER A 628 27.57 -5.65 2.69
C SER A 628 27.27 -4.20 2.27
N ARG A 629 26.34 -4.00 1.35
CA ARG A 629 25.99 -2.71 0.72
C ARG A 629 24.49 -2.50 0.62
N PHE A 630 24.09 -1.24 0.61
CA PHE A 630 22.71 -0.90 0.25
C PHE A 630 22.56 -0.96 -1.27
N THR A 631 21.55 -1.67 -1.73
CA THR A 631 21.34 -2.02 -3.15
C THR A 631 20.00 -1.47 -3.63
N TYR A 632 20.02 -0.85 -4.81
CA TYR A 632 18.84 -0.56 -5.61
C TYR A 632 18.79 -1.56 -6.77
N LEU A 633 17.65 -2.18 -6.97
CA LEU A 633 17.38 -3.03 -8.11
C LEU A 633 16.13 -2.52 -8.82
N THR A 634 16.29 -2.15 -10.07
CA THR A 634 15.19 -1.69 -10.92
C THR A 634 14.95 -2.69 -12.03
N MET A 635 13.71 -3.10 -12.20
CA MET A 635 13.23 -3.86 -13.35
C MET A 635 12.62 -2.90 -14.36
N SER A 636 13.06 -2.93 -15.61
CA SER A 636 12.53 -2.12 -16.71
C SER A 636 11.94 -3.01 -17.80
N GLY A 637 10.84 -2.56 -18.39
CA GLY A 637 10.12 -3.33 -19.39
C GLY A 637 9.38 -4.51 -18.78
N VAL A 638 8.81 -4.33 -17.59
CA VAL A 638 7.98 -5.35 -16.92
C VAL A 638 6.69 -5.56 -17.71
N GLU A 639 6.36 -6.84 -17.97
CA GLU A 639 5.09 -7.21 -18.57
C GLU A 639 4.30 -8.12 -17.63
N ARG A 640 2.99 -7.80 -17.46
CA ARG A 640 2.08 -8.53 -16.59
C ARG A 640 0.75 -8.80 -17.27
N GLU A 641 0.14 -9.91 -16.92
CA GLU A 641 -1.22 -10.26 -17.35
C GLU A 641 -2.11 -10.52 -16.14
N HIS A 642 -3.31 -9.96 -16.18
CA HIS A 642 -4.36 -10.20 -15.21
C HIS A 642 -5.61 -10.69 -15.93
N TYR A 643 -6.11 -11.85 -15.54
CA TYR A 643 -7.34 -12.40 -16.13
C TYR A 643 -8.09 -13.29 -15.14
N GLY A 644 -9.39 -13.41 -15.34
CA GLY A 644 -10.20 -14.24 -14.46
C GLY A 644 -11.69 -14.04 -14.64
N VAL A 645 -12.42 -14.64 -13.71
CA VAL A 645 -13.87 -14.60 -13.64
C VAL A 645 -14.30 -14.11 -12.26
N GLU A 646 -15.27 -13.21 -12.25
CA GLU A 646 -15.91 -12.62 -11.05
C GLU A 646 -17.38 -12.97 -11.06
N ALA A 647 -17.96 -13.35 -9.93
CA ALA A 647 -19.39 -13.64 -9.83
C ALA A 647 -19.96 -13.15 -8.48
N ALA A 648 -21.19 -12.66 -8.54
CA ALA A 648 -21.98 -12.31 -7.35
C ALA A 648 -23.44 -12.71 -7.61
N PHE A 649 -24.01 -13.46 -6.67
CA PHE A 649 -25.40 -13.88 -6.68
C PHE A 649 -26.04 -13.55 -5.34
N SER A 650 -27.24 -12.98 -5.36
CA SER A 650 -28.05 -12.72 -4.18
C SER A 650 -29.44 -13.30 -4.40
N TYR A 651 -29.87 -14.19 -3.52
CA TYR A 651 -31.20 -14.79 -3.53
C TYR A 651 -32.00 -14.37 -2.30
N GLN A 652 -33.09 -13.66 -2.55
CA GLN A 652 -34.03 -13.21 -1.53
C GLN A 652 -35.00 -14.36 -1.18
N LEU A 653 -34.73 -15.10 -0.12
CA LEU A 653 -35.56 -16.21 0.34
C LEU A 653 -36.90 -15.74 0.89
N THR A 654 -36.88 -14.69 1.71
CA THR A 654 -38.05 -14.01 2.24
C THR A 654 -37.83 -12.49 2.17
N SER A 655 -38.84 -11.67 2.48
CA SER A 655 -38.67 -10.22 2.56
C SER A 655 -37.57 -9.76 3.53
N ASN A 656 -37.19 -10.62 4.45
CA ASN A 656 -36.27 -10.30 5.53
C ASN A 656 -34.96 -11.09 5.49
N PHE A 657 -34.87 -12.13 4.65
CA PHE A 657 -33.71 -13.03 4.64
C PHE A 657 -33.17 -13.23 3.20
N SER A 658 -31.88 -12.98 3.03
CA SER A 658 -31.16 -13.21 1.78
C SER A 658 -29.93 -14.10 1.98
N VAL A 659 -29.58 -14.80 0.92
CA VAL A 659 -28.35 -15.61 0.80
C VAL A 659 -27.51 -15.07 -0.34
N ASN A 660 -26.23 -14.82 -0.10
CA ASN A 660 -25.31 -14.22 -1.05
C ASN A 660 -24.17 -15.21 -1.34
N LEU A 661 -23.79 -15.35 -2.61
CA LEU A 661 -22.61 -16.09 -3.03
C LEU A 661 -21.76 -15.17 -3.91
N ILE A 662 -20.57 -14.84 -3.43
CA ILE A 662 -19.67 -13.88 -4.10
C ILE A 662 -18.29 -14.50 -4.21
N GLY A 663 -17.64 -14.39 -5.37
CA GLY A 663 -16.29 -14.89 -5.52
C GLY A 663 -15.59 -14.49 -6.80
N THR A 664 -14.30 -14.74 -6.82
CA THR A 664 -13.46 -14.61 -8.01
C THR A 664 -12.42 -15.73 -8.06
N TYR A 665 -12.09 -16.10 -9.28
CA TYR A 665 -10.95 -16.94 -9.58
C TYR A 665 -10.18 -16.29 -10.74
N GLY A 666 -8.94 -15.88 -10.47
CA GLY A 666 -8.13 -15.17 -11.43
C GLY A 666 -6.64 -15.52 -11.35
N GLU A 667 -5.87 -14.89 -12.21
CA GLU A 667 -4.43 -14.95 -12.23
C GLU A 667 -3.86 -13.58 -12.56
N ALA A 668 -2.93 -13.10 -11.74
CA ALA A 668 -2.11 -11.93 -11.95
C ALA A 668 -0.64 -12.37 -11.93
N LYS A 669 0.05 -12.25 -13.07
CA LYS A 669 1.41 -12.83 -13.23
C LYS A 669 2.30 -12.00 -14.14
N TYR A 670 3.61 -12.14 -13.94
CA TYR A 670 4.64 -11.68 -14.85
C TYR A 670 4.73 -12.62 -16.06
N VAL A 671 4.83 -12.06 -17.27
CA VAL A 671 4.87 -12.84 -18.51
C VAL A 671 6.20 -12.76 -19.25
N ASN A 672 7.12 -11.91 -18.78
CA ASN A 672 8.47 -11.80 -19.33
C ASN A 672 9.54 -11.83 -18.24
N ASN A 673 10.81 -11.79 -18.66
CA ASN A 673 11.98 -11.59 -17.82
C ASN A 673 12.51 -10.18 -18.06
N PRO A 674 12.14 -9.16 -17.24
CA PRO A 674 12.50 -7.77 -17.46
C PRO A 674 14.01 -7.53 -17.34
N LEU A 675 14.48 -6.43 -17.92
CA LEU A 675 15.83 -5.96 -17.73
C LEU A 675 16.04 -5.53 -16.27
N ALA A 676 17.18 -5.87 -15.71
CA ALA A 676 17.57 -5.50 -14.36
C ALA A 676 18.69 -4.48 -14.36
N GLN A 677 18.50 -3.39 -13.65
CA GLN A 677 19.54 -2.43 -13.34
C GLN A 677 19.84 -2.46 -11.85
N VAL A 678 21.04 -2.90 -11.50
CA VAL A 678 21.51 -2.98 -10.11
C VAL A 678 22.45 -1.82 -9.85
N ALA A 679 22.22 -1.10 -8.79
CA ALA A 679 23.10 -0.04 -8.30
C ALA A 679 23.38 -0.24 -6.82
N TYR A 680 24.66 -0.34 -6.47
CA TYR A 680 25.09 -0.33 -5.08
C TYR A 680 25.31 1.11 -4.60
N GLU A 681 25.03 1.38 -3.33
CA GLU A 681 25.61 2.58 -2.72
C GLU A 681 27.13 2.44 -2.82
N GLY A 682 27.76 3.28 -3.65
CA GLY A 682 29.18 3.23 -3.94
C GLY A 682 29.59 2.91 -5.37
N SER A 683 28.66 2.54 -6.21
CA SER A 683 29.00 2.26 -7.61
C SER A 683 29.18 3.55 -8.41
N ASN A 684 30.33 3.72 -9.04
CA ASN A 684 30.51 4.74 -10.06
C ASN A 684 29.90 4.28 -11.40
N ALA A 685 29.79 5.18 -12.39
CA ALA A 685 29.18 4.87 -13.68
C ALA A 685 29.80 3.67 -14.41
N THR A 686 31.09 3.39 -14.23
CA THR A 686 31.81 2.27 -14.85
C THR A 686 31.40 0.96 -14.18
N THR A 687 31.33 0.94 -12.84
CA THR A 687 30.89 -0.24 -12.08
C THR A 687 29.42 -0.59 -12.33
N LEU A 688 28.56 0.41 -12.59
CA LEU A 688 27.16 0.18 -12.95
C LEU A 688 27.03 -0.62 -14.25
N LYS A 689 27.85 -0.34 -15.24
CA LYS A 689 27.82 -1.07 -16.51
C LYS A 689 28.18 -2.54 -16.33
N ASP A 690 29.18 -2.84 -15.54
CA ASP A 690 29.61 -4.21 -15.25
C ASP A 690 28.60 -4.99 -14.40
N LEU A 691 27.92 -4.29 -13.47
CA LEU A 691 26.85 -4.89 -12.65
C LEU A 691 25.59 -5.26 -13.46
N ASN A 692 25.35 -4.58 -14.58
CA ASN A 692 24.15 -4.76 -15.40
C ASN A 692 24.33 -5.69 -16.58
N THR A 693 25.47 -6.38 -16.64
CA THR A 693 25.78 -7.45 -17.60
C THR A 693 26.24 -8.71 -16.91
N TRP A 694 26.12 -9.85 -17.58
CA TRP A 694 26.65 -11.11 -17.12
C TRP A 694 27.11 -11.96 -18.32
N THR A 695 28.09 -12.83 -18.11
CA THR A 695 28.56 -13.72 -19.17
C THR A 695 27.77 -15.02 -19.13
N ASN A 696 27.10 -15.34 -20.23
CA ASN A 696 26.35 -16.59 -20.35
C ASN A 696 27.35 -17.76 -20.39
N PRO A 697 27.29 -18.70 -19.44
CA PRO A 697 28.26 -19.80 -19.36
C PRO A 697 28.16 -20.77 -20.53
N LYS A 698 27.00 -20.81 -21.23
CA LYS A 698 26.82 -21.73 -22.36
C LYS A 698 27.51 -21.28 -23.64
N ASN A 699 27.58 -20.00 -23.92
CA ASN A 699 28.09 -19.46 -25.18
C ASN A 699 29.17 -18.39 -25.01
N GLY A 700 29.56 -18.05 -23.78
CA GLY A 700 30.58 -17.05 -23.46
C GLY A 700 30.21 -15.61 -23.84
N LYS A 701 28.96 -15.32 -24.23
CA LYS A 701 28.54 -13.99 -24.62
C LYS A 701 28.15 -13.16 -23.42
N THR A 702 28.55 -11.90 -23.41
CA THR A 702 28.06 -10.90 -22.44
C THR A 702 26.62 -10.52 -22.81
N MET A 703 25.73 -10.64 -21.84
CA MET A 703 24.29 -10.41 -21.96
C MET A 703 23.83 -9.37 -20.95
N PRO A 704 22.74 -8.63 -21.21
CA PRO A 704 22.12 -7.75 -20.22
C PRO A 704 21.65 -8.57 -19.01
N MET A 705 21.78 -8.00 -17.82
CA MET A 705 21.20 -8.57 -16.60
C MET A 705 19.68 -8.58 -16.70
N ARG A 706 19.04 -9.67 -16.27
CA ARG A 706 17.59 -9.82 -16.22
C ARG A 706 17.16 -10.40 -14.88
N VAL A 707 15.94 -10.08 -14.47
CA VAL A 707 15.24 -10.81 -13.41
C VAL A 707 14.41 -11.92 -14.06
N LEU A 708 14.58 -13.15 -13.60
CA LEU A 708 13.84 -14.29 -14.09
C LEU A 708 12.47 -14.37 -13.44
N ALA A 709 11.60 -13.45 -13.84
CA ALA A 709 10.26 -13.24 -13.28
C ALA A 709 9.14 -13.95 -14.03
N LYS A 710 9.38 -14.42 -15.26
CA LYS A 710 8.34 -15.05 -16.09
C LYS A 710 7.64 -16.19 -15.36
N GLY A 711 6.30 -16.09 -15.21
CA GLY A 711 5.49 -17.08 -14.52
C GLY A 711 5.34 -16.83 -13.00
N MET A 712 6.07 -15.87 -12.41
CA MET A 712 5.82 -15.42 -11.05
C MET A 712 4.47 -14.69 -10.98
N ARG A 713 3.79 -14.77 -9.83
CA ARG A 713 2.50 -14.13 -9.59
C ARG A 713 2.70 -12.88 -8.75
N GLU A 714 1.82 -11.93 -8.94
CA GLU A 714 1.73 -10.79 -8.04
C GLU A 714 1.39 -11.25 -6.62
N SER A 715 2.01 -10.61 -5.66
CA SER A 715 1.94 -10.96 -4.24
C SER A 715 0.93 -10.10 -3.47
N GLY A 716 0.70 -10.47 -2.21
CA GLY A 716 0.01 -9.63 -1.24
C GLY A 716 -1.51 -9.56 -1.39
N SER A 717 -2.11 -10.34 -2.30
CA SER A 717 -3.57 -10.45 -2.46
C SER A 717 -3.94 -11.88 -2.84
N PRO A 718 -5.01 -12.47 -2.26
CA PRO A 718 -5.51 -13.75 -2.75
C PRO A 718 -6.06 -13.59 -4.16
N GLN A 719 -5.69 -14.52 -5.06
CA GLN A 719 -6.16 -14.56 -6.45
C GLN A 719 -7.37 -15.49 -6.64
N ALA A 720 -7.78 -16.19 -5.60
CA ALA A 720 -9.02 -16.97 -5.55
C ALA A 720 -9.69 -16.78 -4.19
N VAL A 721 -10.92 -16.30 -4.21
CA VAL A 721 -11.73 -16.08 -3.00
C VAL A 721 -13.19 -16.42 -3.29
N VAL A 722 -13.88 -16.94 -2.28
CA VAL A 722 -15.34 -17.16 -2.33
C VAL A 722 -15.94 -16.91 -0.96
N SER A 723 -17.12 -16.33 -0.92
CA SER A 723 -17.90 -16.06 0.29
C SER A 723 -19.32 -16.58 0.13
N LEU A 724 -19.80 -17.27 1.12
CA LEU A 724 -21.21 -17.59 1.32
C LEU A 724 -21.75 -16.72 2.46
N GLY A 725 -22.62 -15.78 2.11
CA GLY A 725 -23.19 -14.79 3.01
C GLY A 725 -24.67 -15.02 3.34
N PHE A 726 -25.07 -14.60 4.53
CA PHE A 726 -26.44 -14.65 5.02
C PHE A 726 -26.78 -13.30 5.67
N ASP A 727 -27.87 -12.67 5.25
CA ASP A 727 -28.35 -11.42 5.81
C ASP A 727 -29.80 -11.57 6.27
N TYR A 728 -30.10 -11.11 7.49
CA TYR A 728 -31.42 -11.14 8.07
C TYR A 728 -31.78 -9.83 8.76
N ASN A 729 -32.88 -9.22 8.34
CA ASN A 729 -33.32 -7.90 8.81
C ASN A 729 -34.74 -7.98 9.36
N VAL A 730 -34.94 -7.62 10.62
CA VAL A 730 -36.26 -7.64 11.26
C VAL A 730 -36.38 -6.57 12.33
N ASN A 731 -37.42 -5.74 12.26
CA ASN A 731 -37.78 -4.75 13.28
C ASN A 731 -36.59 -3.87 13.74
N GLY A 732 -35.74 -3.45 12.79
CA GLY A 732 -34.54 -2.65 13.07
C GLY A 732 -33.38 -3.42 13.66
N TRP A 733 -33.43 -4.77 13.66
CA TRP A 733 -32.28 -5.65 13.84
C TRP A 733 -31.71 -6.03 12.49
N PHE A 734 -30.39 -6.14 12.44
CA PHE A 734 -29.62 -6.53 11.27
C PHE A 734 -28.63 -7.62 11.70
N PHE A 735 -28.65 -8.75 11.02
CA PHE A 735 -27.73 -9.85 11.23
C PHE A 735 -27.07 -10.18 9.90
N SER A 736 -25.76 -10.34 9.92
CA SER A 736 -24.98 -10.75 8.77
C SER A 736 -23.95 -11.78 9.18
N ALA A 737 -23.74 -12.81 8.36
CA ALA A 737 -22.68 -13.80 8.56
C ALA A 737 -22.09 -14.19 7.22
N ASN A 738 -20.77 -14.31 7.13
CA ASN A 738 -20.06 -14.62 5.90
C ASN A 738 -19.00 -15.69 6.16
N LEU A 739 -19.11 -16.82 5.46
CA LEU A 739 -18.09 -17.85 5.43
C LEU A 739 -17.21 -17.64 4.21
N ASN A 740 -15.99 -17.18 4.44
CA ASN A 740 -15.02 -16.82 3.43
C ASN A 740 -13.97 -17.93 3.28
N TYR A 741 -13.63 -18.30 2.04
CA TYR A 741 -12.49 -19.14 1.71
C TYR A 741 -11.50 -18.36 0.84
N TYR A 742 -10.22 -18.42 1.21
CA TYR A 742 -9.13 -17.73 0.53
C TYR A 742 -8.11 -18.75 0.04
N ASP A 743 -7.63 -18.58 -1.18
CA ASP A 743 -6.53 -19.36 -1.75
C ASP A 743 -5.70 -18.52 -2.72
N ARG A 744 -4.60 -19.08 -3.20
CA ARG A 744 -3.69 -18.44 -4.17
C ARG A 744 -3.10 -17.11 -3.67
N VAL A 745 -2.72 -17.06 -2.39
CA VAL A 745 -1.90 -15.99 -1.83
C VAL A 745 -0.44 -16.32 -2.09
N TYR A 746 0.22 -15.52 -2.91
CA TYR A 746 1.63 -15.70 -3.23
C TYR A 746 2.48 -14.74 -2.38
N ILE A 747 3.66 -15.25 -1.95
CA ILE A 747 4.64 -14.45 -1.21
C ILE A 747 5.46 -13.66 -2.23
N ASP A 748 5.84 -12.44 -1.88
CA ASP A 748 6.63 -11.59 -2.75
C ASP A 748 8.00 -12.19 -3.02
N PHE A 749 8.34 -12.33 -4.28
CA PHE A 749 9.58 -13.00 -4.67
C PHE A 749 10.77 -12.02 -4.62
N SER A 750 11.95 -12.54 -4.28
CA SER A 750 13.17 -11.75 -4.34
C SER A 750 13.67 -11.62 -5.78
N GLU A 751 13.62 -10.42 -6.32
CA GLU A 751 14.14 -10.10 -7.66
C GLU A 751 15.65 -10.26 -7.72
N TYR A 752 16.36 -9.87 -6.66
CA TYR A 752 17.80 -9.97 -6.57
C TYR A 752 18.29 -11.43 -6.68
N ARG A 753 17.63 -12.34 -5.98
CA ARG A 753 17.97 -13.77 -6.00
C ARG A 753 17.64 -14.45 -7.34
N ARG A 754 16.83 -13.82 -8.17
CA ARG A 754 16.46 -14.27 -9.51
C ARG A 754 17.19 -13.53 -10.63
N LEU A 755 18.26 -12.81 -10.29
CA LEU A 755 19.13 -12.25 -11.33
C LEU A 755 19.76 -13.36 -12.17
N SER A 756 19.83 -13.15 -13.47
CA SER A 756 20.35 -14.14 -14.43
C SER A 756 21.77 -14.61 -14.13
N LYS A 757 22.58 -13.80 -13.46
CA LYS A 757 23.94 -14.19 -13.01
C LYS A 757 23.95 -15.24 -11.89
N PHE A 758 22.91 -15.33 -11.06
CA PHE A 758 22.89 -16.23 -9.88
C PHE A 758 22.26 -17.59 -10.18
N VAL A 759 21.26 -17.63 -11.06
CA VAL A 759 20.51 -18.87 -11.32
C VAL A 759 21.38 -19.99 -11.88
N PRO A 760 22.41 -19.76 -12.72
CA PRO A 760 23.36 -20.80 -13.09
C PRO A 760 24.12 -21.38 -11.91
N THR A 761 24.41 -20.59 -10.90
CA THR A 761 25.16 -20.99 -9.70
C THR A 761 24.32 -21.84 -8.75
N TYR A 762 23.02 -21.64 -8.73
CA TYR A 762 22.08 -22.45 -7.91
C TYR A 762 21.67 -23.76 -8.58
N SER A 763 21.90 -23.90 -9.88
CA SER A 763 21.52 -25.07 -10.67
C SER A 763 22.65 -26.09 -10.90
N SER A 764 23.54 -26.27 -9.93
CA SER A 764 24.72 -27.13 -10.03
C SER A 764 24.42 -28.59 -10.36
N THR A 765 23.18 -28.98 -10.48
CA THR A 765 22.78 -30.36 -10.71
C THR A 765 22.31 -30.66 -12.12
N GLY A 766 22.18 -29.65 -12.98
CA GLY A 766 21.66 -29.80 -14.34
C GLY A 766 22.67 -29.48 -15.45
N PHE A 767 23.74 -28.76 -15.13
CA PHE A 767 24.70 -28.28 -16.13
C PHE A 767 26.12 -28.42 -15.60
N ASP A 768 27.09 -28.77 -16.49
CA ASP A 768 28.50 -28.77 -16.17
C ASP A 768 29.07 -27.33 -16.18
N GLU A 769 30.38 -27.22 -15.85
CA GLU A 769 31.13 -25.97 -15.85
C GLU A 769 31.19 -25.26 -17.22
N ASN A 770 30.89 -25.99 -18.31
CA ASN A 770 30.83 -25.49 -19.67
C ASN A 770 29.38 -25.10 -20.09
N GLY A 771 28.42 -25.30 -19.22
CA GLY A 771 27.01 -25.03 -19.48
C GLY A 771 26.29 -26.11 -20.30
N ASN A 772 26.90 -27.33 -20.41
CA ASN A 772 26.23 -28.45 -21.03
C ASN A 772 25.25 -29.10 -20.04
N GLN A 773 24.11 -29.51 -20.55
CA GLN A 773 23.11 -30.22 -19.75
C GLN A 773 23.65 -31.62 -19.42
N LEU A 774 23.80 -31.94 -18.12
CA LEU A 774 24.37 -33.18 -17.63
C LEU A 774 23.40 -34.37 -17.69
N PHE A 775 22.08 -34.09 -17.73
CA PHE A 775 21.07 -35.14 -17.82
C PHE A 775 19.75 -34.57 -18.38
N ASP A 776 18.90 -35.44 -18.89
CA ASP A 776 17.59 -35.12 -19.42
C ASP A 776 16.66 -34.79 -18.25
N VAL A 777 16.57 -33.49 -17.88
CA VAL A 777 15.85 -33.04 -16.69
C VAL A 777 14.38 -32.84 -17.08
N LYS A 778 13.51 -33.62 -16.49
CA LYS A 778 12.06 -33.40 -16.64
C LYS A 778 11.68 -32.06 -16.03
N LYS A 779 10.66 -31.39 -16.55
CA LYS A 779 10.13 -30.13 -16.05
C LYS A 779 9.82 -30.20 -14.55
N SER A 780 9.33 -31.36 -14.04
CA SER A 780 9.08 -31.62 -12.62
C SER A 780 10.35 -31.64 -11.76
N ASP A 781 11.48 -32.03 -12.32
CA ASP A 781 12.75 -32.13 -11.61
C ASP A 781 13.46 -30.77 -11.56
N LEU A 782 13.15 -29.87 -12.49
CA LEU A 782 13.70 -28.52 -12.55
C LEU A 782 12.96 -27.55 -11.62
N ASP A 783 11.65 -27.75 -11.39
CA ASP A 783 10.83 -26.90 -10.51
C ASP A 783 11.31 -26.92 -9.05
N ASP A 784 11.93 -28.02 -8.61
CA ASP A 784 12.42 -28.21 -7.23
C ASP A 784 13.93 -27.93 -7.06
N LYS A 785 14.72 -27.91 -8.14
CA LYS A 785 16.20 -27.88 -8.07
C LYS A 785 16.86 -26.66 -8.69
N GLY A 786 16.12 -25.81 -9.37
CA GLY A 786 16.61 -24.62 -10.04
C GLY A 786 17.41 -24.91 -11.31
N GLY A 787 17.02 -24.33 -12.41
CA GLY A 787 17.74 -24.42 -13.67
C GLY A 787 17.31 -23.34 -14.63
N ILE A 788 18.23 -22.92 -15.53
CA ILE A 788 17.89 -22.06 -16.65
C ILE A 788 17.88 -22.94 -17.90
N LEU A 789 16.79 -22.90 -18.67
CA LEU A 789 16.75 -23.43 -20.02
C LEU A 789 17.19 -22.38 -21.00
N TYR A 790 18.12 -22.77 -21.88
CA TYR A 790 18.57 -21.93 -22.98
C TYR A 790 18.06 -22.54 -24.30
N ASP A 791 17.76 -21.68 -25.28
CA ASP A 791 17.55 -22.11 -26.67
C ASP A 791 18.91 -22.44 -27.35
N GLN A 792 18.84 -22.89 -28.61
CA GLN A 792 20.03 -23.23 -29.38
C GLN A 792 20.97 -22.01 -29.63
N SER A 793 20.45 -20.80 -29.52
CA SER A 793 21.19 -19.55 -29.66
C SER A 793 21.78 -19.06 -28.32
N GLY A 794 21.52 -19.76 -27.22
CA GLY A 794 21.98 -19.40 -25.88
C GLY A 794 21.14 -18.33 -25.19
N ASN A 795 19.93 -18.05 -25.66
CA ASN A 795 19.00 -17.16 -24.97
C ASN A 795 18.28 -17.92 -23.87
N ILE A 796 17.98 -17.23 -22.79
CA ILE A 796 17.19 -17.81 -21.69
C ILE A 796 15.74 -18.01 -22.15
N VAL A 797 15.29 -19.25 -22.19
CA VAL A 797 13.91 -19.62 -22.54
C VAL A 797 13.04 -19.73 -21.31
N ALA A 798 13.57 -20.34 -20.24
CA ALA A 798 12.89 -20.51 -18.97
C ALA A 798 13.90 -20.62 -17.84
N ALA A 799 13.52 -20.18 -16.63
CA ALA A 799 14.24 -20.44 -15.41
C ALA A 799 13.39 -21.33 -14.51
N TYR A 800 14.00 -22.40 -14.04
CA TYR A 800 13.36 -23.32 -13.12
C TYR A 800 14.04 -23.25 -11.75
N GLY A 801 13.28 -23.50 -10.68
CA GLY A 801 13.83 -23.60 -9.34
C GLY A 801 13.81 -22.35 -8.50
N ALA A 802 13.30 -21.28 -9.04
CA ALA A 802 12.90 -20.14 -8.24
C ALA A 802 11.37 -20.17 -8.04
N LYS A 803 10.84 -21.34 -7.63
CA LYS A 803 9.39 -21.46 -7.37
C LYS A 803 8.98 -20.47 -6.31
N GLN A 804 8.05 -19.62 -6.68
CA GLN A 804 7.45 -18.67 -5.76
C GLN A 804 6.62 -19.41 -4.73
N GLU A 805 6.77 -19.04 -3.47
CA GLU A 805 5.97 -19.62 -2.40
C GLU A 805 4.51 -19.22 -2.53
N LYS A 806 3.61 -20.22 -2.43
CA LYS A 806 2.18 -20.07 -2.32
C LYS A 806 1.77 -20.41 -0.88
N ALA A 807 1.11 -19.48 -0.20
CA ALA A 807 0.55 -19.72 1.12
C ALA A 807 -0.60 -20.74 1.05
N LYS A 808 -0.76 -21.49 2.15
CA LYS A 808 -1.87 -22.43 2.28
C LYS A 808 -3.18 -21.67 2.42
N GLY A 809 -4.18 -22.04 1.61
CA GLY A 809 -5.53 -21.50 1.69
C GLY A 809 -6.26 -21.89 2.97
N GLY A 810 -7.35 -21.17 3.27
CA GLY A 810 -8.16 -21.49 4.46
C GLY A 810 -9.43 -20.66 4.59
N PHE A 811 -10.21 -21.01 5.59
CA PHE A 811 -11.52 -20.43 5.89
C PHE A 811 -11.45 -19.38 6.99
N MET A 812 -12.35 -18.40 6.88
CA MET A 812 -12.61 -17.38 7.90
C MET A 812 -14.12 -17.16 8.00
N LEU A 813 -14.68 -17.19 9.20
CA LEU A 813 -16.07 -16.87 9.48
C LEU A 813 -16.15 -15.49 10.13
N ASP A 814 -16.94 -14.61 9.53
CA ASP A 814 -17.22 -13.27 10.01
C ASP A 814 -18.72 -13.14 10.30
N ALA A 815 -19.10 -12.36 11.34
CA ALA A 815 -20.49 -12.08 11.62
C ALA A 815 -20.68 -10.68 12.19
N SER A 816 -21.84 -10.10 11.96
CA SER A 816 -22.23 -8.83 12.57
C SER A 816 -23.68 -8.85 13.04
N ILE A 817 -23.94 -8.09 14.10
CA ILE A 817 -25.27 -7.83 14.64
C ILE A 817 -25.43 -6.34 14.88
N GLY A 818 -26.51 -5.77 14.41
CA GLY A 818 -26.81 -4.37 14.62
C GLY A 818 -28.26 -4.13 15.04
N LYS A 819 -28.48 -3.02 15.73
CA LYS A 819 -29.80 -2.55 16.13
C LYS A 819 -29.91 -1.04 15.88
N TYR A 820 -30.96 -0.65 15.15
CA TYR A 820 -31.34 0.72 14.97
C TYR A 820 -32.60 1.05 15.80
N ILE A 821 -32.49 2.08 16.64
CA ILE A 821 -33.56 2.49 17.55
C ILE A 821 -33.95 3.93 17.21
N ARG A 822 -35.20 4.12 16.76
CA ARG A 822 -35.76 5.47 16.56
C ARG A 822 -36.27 6.00 17.89
N LEU A 823 -35.88 7.22 18.18
CA LEU A 823 -36.33 7.97 19.36
C LEU A 823 -37.27 9.12 18.93
N LYS A 824 -37.95 9.71 19.91
CA LYS A 824 -38.76 10.89 19.65
C LYS A 824 -37.95 12.09 19.16
N LYS A 825 -38.54 13.01 18.41
CA LYS A 825 -37.96 14.26 17.90
C LYS A 825 -36.79 14.01 16.90
N GLY A 826 -36.91 13.00 16.04
CA GLY A 826 -35.93 12.71 14.99
C GLY A 826 -34.58 12.15 15.46
N ARG A 827 -34.45 11.81 16.75
CA ARG A 827 -33.24 11.21 17.31
C ARG A 827 -33.17 9.72 16.99
N SER A 828 -31.97 9.19 16.96
CA SER A 828 -31.78 7.75 16.78
C SER A 828 -30.52 7.25 17.47
N ILE A 829 -30.54 5.98 17.83
CA ILE A 829 -29.36 5.25 18.29
C ILE A 829 -29.12 4.09 17.32
N SER A 830 -27.88 3.92 16.90
CA SER A 830 -27.40 2.75 16.15
C SER A 830 -26.36 2.02 17.00
N ILE A 831 -26.47 0.71 17.11
CA ILE A 831 -25.52 -0.15 17.79
C ILE A 831 -25.14 -1.23 16.80
N ASN A 832 -23.86 -1.44 16.57
CA ASN A 832 -23.35 -2.50 15.72
C ASN A 832 -22.15 -3.19 16.38
N LEU A 833 -22.18 -4.52 16.39
CA LEU A 833 -21.05 -5.37 16.77
C LEU A 833 -20.68 -6.23 15.57
N SER A 834 -19.47 -6.05 15.05
CA SER A 834 -18.90 -6.92 14.02
C SER A 834 -17.78 -7.75 14.63
N VAL A 835 -17.75 -9.04 14.32
CA VAL A 835 -16.71 -9.96 14.76
C VAL A 835 -16.14 -10.63 13.53
N GLN A 836 -14.84 -10.48 13.29
CA GLN A 836 -14.12 -11.13 12.19
C GLN A 836 -13.33 -12.33 12.72
N ASN A 837 -13.13 -13.29 11.84
CA ASN A 837 -12.39 -14.52 12.11
C ASN A 837 -12.88 -15.26 13.38
N ILE A 838 -14.19 -15.50 13.48
CA ILE A 838 -14.80 -16.23 14.59
C ILE A 838 -14.20 -17.64 14.74
N THR A 839 -13.75 -18.22 13.62
CA THR A 839 -13.03 -19.50 13.59
C THR A 839 -11.65 -19.43 14.24
N ASN A 840 -11.19 -18.24 14.59
CA ASN A 840 -9.88 -17.97 15.19
C ASN A 840 -8.71 -18.60 14.42
N ASN A 841 -8.80 -18.59 13.09
CA ASN A 841 -7.75 -19.13 12.22
C ASN A 841 -6.52 -18.20 12.24
N ARG A 842 -5.46 -18.60 12.97
CA ARG A 842 -4.21 -17.84 13.16
C ARG A 842 -3.13 -18.19 12.15
N ASN A 843 -3.42 -19.13 11.23
CA ASN A 843 -2.43 -19.70 10.31
C ASN A 843 -2.60 -19.17 8.87
N LEU A 844 -3.54 -18.25 8.64
CA LEU A 844 -3.72 -17.63 7.32
C LEU A 844 -2.65 -16.56 7.10
N LYS A 845 -1.74 -16.81 6.17
CA LYS A 845 -0.78 -15.82 5.69
C LYS A 845 -1.50 -14.81 4.79
N THR A 846 -1.42 -13.54 5.12
CA THR A 846 -1.98 -12.44 4.31
C THR A 846 -0.99 -11.91 3.30
N GLY A 847 0.28 -12.30 3.40
CA GLY A 847 1.39 -11.89 2.54
C GLY A 847 2.71 -12.18 3.22
N GLY A 848 3.76 -11.64 2.65
CA GLY A 848 5.13 -11.78 3.09
C GLY A 848 6.08 -11.56 1.92
N TYR A 849 7.35 -11.71 2.16
CA TYR A 849 8.38 -11.52 1.13
C TYR A 849 9.58 -12.42 1.36
N GLU A 850 10.19 -12.88 0.29
CA GLU A 850 11.49 -13.54 0.32
C GLU A 850 12.58 -12.53 0.68
N GLN A 851 13.51 -12.91 1.54
CA GLN A 851 14.60 -12.01 1.88
C GLN A 851 15.63 -11.93 0.74
N ASN A 852 16.13 -10.72 0.47
CA ASN A 852 17.14 -10.46 -0.57
C ASN A 852 18.57 -10.77 -0.06
N ARG A 853 18.80 -11.97 0.47
CA ARG A 853 20.11 -12.47 0.88
C ARG A 853 20.30 -13.90 0.41
N SER A 854 21.53 -14.31 0.13
CA SER A 854 21.86 -15.69 -0.15
C SER A 854 22.41 -16.32 1.12
N ASP A 855 21.82 -17.39 1.58
CA ASP A 855 22.19 -17.99 2.86
C ASP A 855 23.36 -18.97 2.79
N ASN A 856 23.98 -19.20 1.65
CA ASN A 856 24.94 -20.29 1.50
C ASN A 856 26.19 -20.02 0.66
N TYR A 857 26.51 -18.77 0.41
CA TYR A 857 27.71 -18.42 -0.34
C TYR A 857 29.00 -18.68 0.43
N GLN A 858 28.96 -18.77 1.75
CA GLN A 858 30.16 -18.78 2.57
C GLN A 858 30.97 -20.09 2.53
N ASN A 859 30.44 -21.19 2.00
CA ASN A 859 31.14 -22.50 2.08
C ASN A 859 31.26 -23.25 0.75
N GLY A 860 30.98 -22.67 -0.40
CA GLY A 860 31.17 -23.35 -1.71
C GLY A 860 30.34 -24.62 -1.88
N GLN A 861 29.41 -24.90 -0.99
CA GLN A 861 28.54 -26.06 -1.06
C GLN A 861 27.23 -25.65 -1.73
N ASN A 862 27.06 -26.06 -2.97
CA ASN A 862 25.81 -26.02 -3.71
C ASN A 862 24.75 -26.86 -2.99
N ARG A 863 24.04 -26.27 -2.07
CA ARG A 863 22.82 -26.85 -1.51
C ARG A 863 21.66 -26.45 -2.39
N ASN A 864 20.77 -27.39 -2.65
CA ASN A 864 19.46 -27.12 -3.25
C ASN A 864 18.74 -26.07 -2.40
N TYR A 865 18.82 -24.81 -2.79
CA TYR A 865 18.26 -23.72 -2.02
C TYR A 865 16.82 -23.50 -2.46
N ALA A 866 15.88 -23.75 -1.57
CA ALA A 866 14.51 -23.33 -1.77
C ALA A 866 14.38 -21.85 -1.38
N PHE A 867 14.18 -20.98 -2.35
CA PHE A 867 14.04 -19.53 -2.12
C PHE A 867 12.96 -19.16 -1.10
N SER A 868 11.95 -20.01 -0.95
CA SER A 868 10.85 -19.83 -0.01
C SER A 868 11.22 -20.10 1.47
N LYS A 869 12.34 -20.72 1.78
CA LYS A 869 12.63 -21.19 3.16
C LYS A 869 12.99 -20.09 4.16
N ASN A 870 13.38 -18.90 3.70
CA ASN A 870 13.72 -17.75 4.56
C ASN A 870 12.79 -16.55 4.36
N SER A 871 11.58 -16.77 3.91
CA SER A 871 10.61 -15.71 3.76
C SER A 871 10.17 -15.17 5.12
N LYS A 872 9.82 -13.88 5.14
CA LYS A 872 9.13 -13.23 6.26
C LYS A 872 7.65 -13.11 5.94
N TYR A 873 6.80 -13.32 6.95
CA TYR A 873 5.36 -13.45 6.75
C TYR A 873 4.56 -12.46 7.57
N TYR A 874 3.39 -12.11 7.05
CA TYR A 874 2.29 -11.49 7.78
C TYR A 874 1.14 -12.48 7.88
N TYR A 875 0.47 -12.50 9.04
CA TYR A 875 -0.67 -13.36 9.31
C TYR A 875 -1.94 -12.53 9.51
N ALA A 876 -3.08 -13.12 9.18
CA ALA A 876 -4.38 -12.54 9.48
C ALA A 876 -4.57 -12.37 11.00
N ASN A 877 -5.30 -11.34 11.38
CA ASN A 877 -5.68 -11.18 12.78
C ASN A 877 -6.51 -12.39 13.24
N ALA A 878 -6.29 -12.85 14.47
CA ALA A 878 -7.16 -13.79 15.15
C ALA A 878 -8.57 -13.20 15.30
N ILE A 879 -9.43 -13.85 16.05
CA ILE A 879 -10.74 -13.30 16.33
C ILE A 879 -10.64 -11.85 16.81
N ASN A 880 -11.30 -10.95 16.10
CA ASN A 880 -11.30 -9.54 16.43
C ASN A 880 -12.71 -8.96 16.33
N GLY A 881 -13.04 -8.07 17.26
CA GLY A 881 -14.34 -7.43 17.36
C GLY A 881 -14.26 -5.92 17.16
N PHE A 882 -15.35 -5.36 16.65
CA PHE A 882 -15.56 -3.92 16.52
C PHE A 882 -16.98 -3.59 16.96
N LEU A 883 -17.09 -2.86 18.07
CA LEU A 883 -18.36 -2.34 18.58
C LEU A 883 -18.48 -0.86 18.20
N ASN A 884 -19.58 -0.49 17.58
CA ASN A 884 -19.86 0.88 17.18
C ASN A 884 -21.23 1.33 17.72
N ILE A 885 -21.28 2.49 18.39
CA ILE A 885 -22.49 3.10 18.93
C ILE A 885 -22.61 4.52 18.37
N GLY A 886 -23.62 4.77 17.57
CA GLY A 886 -23.94 6.08 17.01
C GLY A 886 -25.18 6.68 17.67
N PHE A 887 -25.12 7.95 18.06
CA PHE A 887 -26.25 8.73 18.55
C PHE A 887 -26.45 9.97 17.68
N LYS A 888 -27.59 10.06 16.99
CA LYS A 888 -27.99 11.20 16.17
C LYS A 888 -29.06 12.02 16.91
N PHE A 889 -28.86 13.37 16.97
CA PHE A 889 -29.75 14.27 17.72
C PHE A 889 -29.79 15.71 17.20
#